data_b37cb644f454b5398b7c5b599ba41915
#
_entry.id   b37cb644f454b5398b7c5b599ba41915
#
_cell.length_a   1.000
_cell.length_b   1.000
_cell.length_c   1.000
_cell.angle_alpha   90.00
_cell.angle_beta   90.00
_cell.angle_gamma   90.00
#
_symmetry.space_group_name_H-M   'P 1'
#
loop_
_entity.id
_entity.type
_entity.pdbx_description
1 polymer ?
#
loop_
_entity_poly.entity_id
_entity_poly.type
_entity_poly.pdbx_seq_one_letter_code
_entity_poly.pdbx_strand_id
1 'polypeptide(L)'
;MEKLYDKLRAMDEYYAAELIMNLDRSPLYRYSKAVAEYLKNAPLTPYGGGKLYPSGRNINMSEKAAHIAVRPEYSYTTYVNMPLLKEKCPEAAEFMEKEHFGRVAPIETPHTVGGAGYTHSFINFRRILKEGLVRYEQRVRALPDGDFKDAMLVLLDGIEAFRQRCIAHLTEVNADPALIDALSRVPVQPVQNIYEALVAWNFVYYIDGCDDIGGLDRGLYPYWKGEDIRPILREMYQNIDVNDAWSMPLGPDHNELTVQLIDASHSIRRPSIQLLVTDDMPEEVWQAAYRSLASSCGQPAFYNWKLFKREINQRLPEVTESDLKYIAFGGCTETMIEGLSNVGSDDAGINTALIFDRFMRDHLSDYDAFESFLDGYLAECEKVIAETCEILEKYRKTRADFRPQPVRTLFIDDCIDKMLDFNAGGARYNWSVMNVAGLINVIDSMIPIKRLIFEEKTYAPKAFLEKLDARDPVFLTQCARLPKHGNDDPEVNEIASALSKRIYGEFEKHSCTPGGRYFAVSNQFTTYEIAGFGVNATPDGRDKGAPLCDSCGAVYGRDKEGPTAMLSSVANLNLHKVLGTPVTNIRISRKNLPTLLKPLVKGFFEMGGMQLQVTSASKEELLDALKYPEKHEHLIVRIGGFAEYFNRLSPALKQTVIERTEY
;
A
#
# COMPACT_ATOMS: atom_id res chain seq x y z
N MET A 1 11.75 -23.85 -29.75
CA MET A 1 10.66 -23.16 -29.03
C MET A 1 9.35 -23.94 -29.09
N GLU A 2 8.88 -24.40 -30.28
CA GLU A 2 7.60 -25.16 -30.38
C GLU A 2 7.54 -26.39 -29.47
N LYS A 3 8.57 -27.23 -29.46
CA LYS A 3 8.63 -28.40 -28.56
C LYS A 3 8.59 -28.01 -27.08
N LEU A 4 9.19 -26.87 -26.71
CA LEU A 4 9.16 -26.36 -25.33
C LEU A 4 7.78 -25.85 -25.00
N TYR A 5 7.12 -25.16 -25.93
CA TYR A 5 5.75 -24.72 -25.81
C TYR A 5 4.77 -25.87 -25.54
N ASP A 6 4.83 -26.92 -26.38
CA ASP A 6 3.99 -28.13 -26.23
C ASP A 6 4.25 -28.82 -24.87
N LYS A 7 5.52 -28.92 -24.48
CA LYS A 7 5.91 -29.47 -23.18
C LYS A 7 5.33 -28.70 -22.01
N LEU A 8 5.38 -27.35 -22.05
CA LEU A 8 4.82 -26.51 -20.99
C LEU A 8 3.29 -26.63 -20.91
N ARG A 9 2.61 -26.61 -22.05
CA ARG A 9 1.13 -26.79 -22.07
C ARG A 9 0.71 -28.15 -21.55
N ALA A 10 1.45 -29.21 -21.84
CA ALA A 10 1.20 -30.56 -21.32
C ALA A 10 1.39 -30.66 -19.77
N MET A 11 2.07 -29.69 -19.18
CA MET A 11 2.28 -29.58 -17.73
C MET A 11 1.41 -28.50 -17.06
N ASP A 12 0.37 -28.00 -17.75
CA ASP A 12 -0.51 -26.91 -17.31
C ASP A 12 0.19 -25.55 -17.12
N GLU A 13 1.40 -25.39 -17.65
CA GLU A 13 2.14 -24.13 -17.61
C GLU A 13 1.72 -23.19 -18.76
N TYR A 14 0.42 -22.92 -18.88
CA TYR A 14 -0.17 -22.13 -19.98
C TYR A 14 0.42 -20.71 -20.07
N TYR A 15 0.61 -20.06 -18.91
CA TYR A 15 1.16 -18.72 -18.85
C TYR A 15 2.62 -18.69 -19.33
N ALA A 16 3.46 -19.61 -18.85
CA ALA A 16 4.85 -19.74 -19.27
C ALA A 16 4.96 -20.06 -20.77
N ALA A 17 4.11 -20.94 -21.28
CA ALA A 17 4.09 -21.33 -22.68
C ALA A 17 3.95 -20.12 -23.62
N GLU A 18 3.02 -19.21 -23.30
CA GLU A 18 2.82 -18.01 -24.12
C GLU A 18 3.94 -16.97 -23.94
N LEU A 19 4.53 -16.84 -22.77
CA LEU A 19 5.65 -15.93 -22.54
C LEU A 19 6.90 -16.28 -23.34
N ILE A 20 7.15 -17.55 -23.62
CA ILE A 20 8.31 -18.00 -24.41
C ILE A 20 8.07 -17.95 -25.93
N MET A 21 6.82 -17.83 -26.35
CA MET A 21 6.43 -17.71 -27.75
C MET A 21 6.27 -16.25 -28.18
N ASN A 22 6.11 -16.04 -29.50
CA ASN A 22 5.87 -14.71 -30.07
C ASN A 22 6.91 -13.66 -29.67
N LEU A 23 8.19 -14.05 -29.63
CA LEU A 23 9.29 -13.18 -29.22
C LEU A 23 9.52 -12.00 -30.19
N ASP A 24 8.98 -12.10 -31.39
CA ASP A 24 8.92 -11.07 -32.43
C ASP A 24 7.80 -10.03 -32.20
N ARG A 25 6.85 -10.34 -31.32
CA ARG A 25 5.75 -9.43 -30.92
C ARG A 25 6.15 -8.60 -29.69
N SER A 26 5.43 -7.51 -29.50
CA SER A 26 5.65 -6.65 -28.32
C SER A 26 5.48 -7.40 -26.99
N PRO A 27 6.17 -6.97 -25.92
CA PRO A 27 5.95 -7.53 -24.58
C PRO A 27 4.47 -7.48 -24.16
N LEU A 28 3.76 -6.38 -24.47
CA LEU A 28 2.34 -6.25 -24.13
C LEU A 28 1.49 -7.34 -24.78
N TYR A 29 1.72 -7.66 -26.07
CA TYR A 29 1.01 -8.75 -26.72
C TYR A 29 1.26 -10.10 -26.06
N ARG A 30 2.54 -10.41 -25.78
CA ARG A 30 2.94 -11.71 -25.16
C ARG A 30 2.31 -11.88 -23.77
N TYR A 31 2.37 -10.85 -22.94
CA TYR A 31 1.77 -10.91 -21.60
C TYR A 31 0.25 -10.95 -21.64
N SER A 32 -0.39 -10.20 -22.55
CA SER A 32 -1.85 -10.28 -22.77
C SER A 32 -2.28 -11.68 -23.18
N LYS A 33 -1.54 -12.30 -24.09
CA LYS A 33 -1.78 -13.67 -24.53
C LYS A 33 -1.59 -14.68 -23.38
N ALA A 34 -0.54 -14.49 -22.58
CA ALA A 34 -0.27 -15.33 -21.41
C ALA A 34 -1.39 -15.24 -20.36
N VAL A 35 -1.86 -14.04 -20.04
CA VAL A 35 -3.01 -13.83 -19.13
C VAL A 35 -4.26 -14.47 -19.71
N ALA A 36 -4.56 -14.26 -21.01
CA ALA A 36 -5.73 -14.82 -21.67
C ALA A 36 -5.75 -16.35 -21.61
N GLU A 37 -4.64 -17.00 -21.94
CA GLU A 37 -4.54 -18.48 -21.90
C GLU A 37 -4.58 -19.00 -20.45
N TYR A 38 -4.02 -18.28 -19.50
CA TYR A 38 -4.19 -18.60 -18.08
C TYR A 38 -5.65 -18.57 -17.66
N LEU A 39 -6.38 -17.50 -17.97
CA LEU A 39 -7.80 -17.35 -17.66
C LEU A 39 -8.68 -18.43 -18.31
N LYS A 40 -8.31 -18.88 -19.53
CA LYS A 40 -9.01 -19.97 -20.25
C LYS A 40 -8.87 -21.33 -19.57
N ASN A 41 -7.76 -21.57 -18.83
CA ASN A 41 -7.38 -22.90 -18.38
C ASN A 41 -7.20 -23.04 -16.86
N ALA A 42 -6.90 -21.95 -16.14
CA ALA A 42 -6.61 -21.98 -14.70
C ALA A 42 -7.77 -22.61 -13.88
N PRO A 43 -7.45 -23.28 -12.77
CA PRO A 43 -8.47 -23.84 -11.90
C PRO A 43 -9.45 -22.77 -11.38
N LEU A 44 -10.75 -23.08 -11.36
CA LEU A 44 -11.74 -22.22 -10.74
C LEU A 44 -11.80 -22.48 -9.23
N THR A 45 -12.10 -21.43 -8.45
CA THR A 45 -12.41 -21.57 -7.03
C THR A 45 -13.74 -22.32 -6.86
N PRO A 46 -13.91 -23.14 -5.82
CA PRO A 46 -15.21 -23.78 -5.52
C PRO A 46 -16.27 -22.71 -5.21
N TYR A 47 -17.51 -22.95 -5.64
CA TYR A 47 -18.63 -22.12 -5.21
C TYR A 47 -19.00 -22.44 -3.77
N GLY A 48 -19.02 -21.44 -2.90
CA GLY A 48 -19.30 -21.56 -1.47
C GLY A 48 -20.75 -21.33 -1.06
N GLY A 49 -21.69 -21.18 -2.00
CA GLY A 49 -23.11 -20.93 -1.71
C GLY A 49 -23.46 -19.45 -1.52
N GLY A 50 -22.56 -18.53 -1.81
CA GLY A 50 -22.76 -17.09 -1.64
C GLY A 50 -23.51 -16.41 -2.79
N LYS A 51 -23.55 -15.08 -2.72
CA LYS A 51 -24.18 -14.19 -3.73
C LYS A 51 -23.19 -13.65 -4.76
N LEU A 52 -21.91 -13.89 -4.57
CA LEU A 52 -20.81 -13.38 -5.42
C LEU A 52 -19.94 -14.54 -5.92
N TYR A 53 -19.44 -14.41 -7.15
CA TYR A 53 -18.48 -15.34 -7.73
C TYR A 53 -17.61 -14.63 -8.78
N PRO A 54 -16.29 -14.90 -8.87
CA PRO A 54 -15.51 -15.83 -8.04
C PRO A 54 -15.53 -15.49 -6.56
N SER A 55 -15.22 -16.46 -5.70
CA SER A 55 -15.21 -16.29 -4.24
C SER A 55 -14.04 -17.06 -3.60
N GLY A 56 -13.68 -16.69 -2.38
CA GLY A 56 -12.54 -17.26 -1.69
C GLY A 56 -11.19 -16.78 -2.25
N ARG A 57 -10.13 -17.56 -2.08
CA ARG A 57 -8.79 -17.20 -2.59
C ARG A 57 -8.79 -17.07 -4.10
N ASN A 58 -8.11 -16.02 -4.58
CA ASN A 58 -7.89 -15.78 -6.00
C ASN A 58 -7.34 -17.03 -6.71
N ILE A 59 -7.74 -17.23 -7.96
CA ILE A 59 -7.29 -18.36 -8.77
C ILE A 59 -5.76 -18.45 -8.84
N ASN A 60 -5.08 -17.31 -8.85
CA ASN A 60 -3.62 -17.22 -8.90
C ASN A 60 -2.94 -17.70 -7.61
N MET A 61 -3.64 -17.63 -6.47
CA MET A 61 -3.13 -17.98 -5.13
C MET A 61 -3.78 -19.24 -4.56
N SER A 62 -4.67 -19.91 -5.31
CA SER A 62 -5.35 -21.11 -4.82
C SER A 62 -4.39 -22.30 -4.67
N GLU A 63 -4.66 -23.18 -3.70
CA GLU A 63 -3.88 -24.42 -3.54
C GLU A 63 -3.92 -25.30 -4.79
N LYS A 64 -5.02 -25.27 -5.55
CA LYS A 64 -5.14 -25.98 -6.83
C LYS A 64 -4.19 -25.44 -7.89
N ALA A 65 -3.77 -24.18 -7.81
CA ALA A 65 -2.79 -23.59 -8.70
C ALA A 65 -1.35 -23.74 -8.21
N ALA A 66 -1.12 -24.34 -7.04
CA ALA A 66 0.23 -24.49 -6.45
C ALA A 66 1.18 -25.35 -7.32
N HIS A 67 0.65 -26.21 -8.20
CA HIS A 67 1.43 -26.99 -9.15
C HIS A 67 1.89 -26.21 -10.38
N ILE A 68 1.40 -24.98 -10.59
CA ILE A 68 1.74 -24.09 -11.71
C ILE A 68 2.91 -23.20 -11.27
N ALA A 69 4.04 -23.37 -11.93
CA ALA A 69 5.26 -22.67 -11.56
C ALA A 69 5.31 -21.21 -12.02
N VAL A 70 4.68 -20.89 -13.17
CA VAL A 70 4.67 -19.54 -13.73
C VAL A 70 3.22 -19.09 -13.94
N ARG A 71 2.82 -18.05 -13.26
CA ARG A 71 1.43 -17.55 -13.29
C ARG A 71 1.39 -16.05 -13.05
N PRO A 72 0.30 -15.39 -13.45
CA PRO A 72 0.07 -14.03 -12.95
C PRO A 72 -0.11 -14.07 -11.44
N GLU A 73 0.44 -13.08 -10.77
CA GLU A 73 0.27 -12.89 -9.34
C GLU A 73 -0.58 -11.65 -9.09
N TYR A 74 -0.78 -11.37 -7.86
CA TYR A 74 -1.28 -10.15 -7.32
C TYR A 74 -0.82 -8.93 -8.16
N SER A 75 -1.75 -8.06 -8.50
CA SER A 75 -1.49 -6.94 -9.43
C SER A 75 -0.88 -7.33 -10.79
N TYR A 76 -1.09 -8.55 -11.20
CA TYR A 76 -0.56 -9.09 -12.48
C TYR A 76 0.95 -8.94 -12.68
N THR A 77 1.72 -8.93 -11.62
CA THR A 77 3.13 -9.28 -11.71
C THR A 77 3.27 -10.76 -12.05
N THR A 78 4.34 -11.14 -12.71
CA THR A 78 4.59 -12.55 -13.00
C THR A 78 5.24 -13.24 -11.81
N TYR A 79 4.53 -14.16 -11.19
CA TYR A 79 5.09 -15.04 -10.19
C TYR A 79 5.82 -16.21 -10.84
N VAL A 80 7.00 -16.51 -10.36
CA VAL A 80 7.78 -17.66 -10.80
C VAL A 80 8.30 -18.45 -9.59
N ASN A 81 7.76 -19.64 -9.39
CA ASN A 81 8.36 -20.61 -8.47
C ASN A 81 9.54 -21.30 -9.18
N MET A 82 10.71 -20.69 -9.09
CA MET A 82 11.92 -21.17 -9.78
C MET A 82 12.32 -22.61 -9.40
N PRO A 83 12.30 -23.03 -8.12
CA PRO A 83 12.56 -24.43 -7.77
C PRO A 83 11.62 -25.40 -8.50
N LEU A 84 10.33 -25.14 -8.47
CA LEU A 84 9.33 -25.97 -9.15
C LEU A 84 9.50 -25.94 -10.68
N LEU A 85 9.78 -24.76 -11.25
CA LEU A 85 10.00 -24.64 -12.68
C LEU A 85 11.27 -25.39 -13.14
N LYS A 86 12.37 -25.34 -12.36
CA LYS A 86 13.59 -26.11 -12.61
C LYS A 86 13.35 -27.61 -12.57
N GLU A 87 12.52 -28.07 -11.63
CA GLU A 87 12.13 -29.50 -11.55
C GLU A 87 11.29 -29.92 -12.75
N LYS A 88 10.27 -29.14 -13.11
CA LYS A 88 9.35 -29.47 -14.21
C LYS A 88 9.96 -29.29 -15.59
N CYS A 89 10.67 -28.17 -15.81
CA CYS A 89 11.19 -27.78 -17.13
C CYS A 89 12.42 -26.87 -17.01
N PRO A 90 13.65 -27.44 -16.93
CA PRO A 90 14.89 -26.66 -16.78
C PRO A 90 15.11 -25.62 -17.89
N GLU A 91 14.71 -25.94 -19.12
CA GLU A 91 14.89 -25.04 -20.27
C GLU A 91 14.02 -23.78 -20.13
N ALA A 92 12.80 -23.93 -19.60
CA ALA A 92 11.94 -22.80 -19.33
C ALA A 92 12.45 -21.96 -18.13
N ALA A 93 13.05 -22.63 -17.14
CA ALA A 93 13.67 -21.93 -16.00
C ALA A 93 14.85 -21.06 -16.46
N GLU A 94 15.72 -21.57 -17.33
CA GLU A 94 16.82 -20.79 -17.92
C GLU A 94 16.31 -19.60 -18.72
N PHE A 95 15.23 -19.76 -19.49
CA PHE A 95 14.59 -18.65 -20.20
C PHE A 95 14.09 -17.59 -19.24
N MET A 96 13.39 -17.98 -18.16
CA MET A 96 12.84 -17.03 -17.18
C MET A 96 13.95 -16.32 -16.39
N GLU A 97 15.04 -17.01 -16.05
CA GLU A 97 16.19 -16.37 -15.40
C GLU A 97 16.81 -15.30 -16.30
N LYS A 98 16.97 -15.57 -17.58
CA LYS A 98 17.60 -14.63 -18.52
C LYS A 98 16.67 -13.51 -18.96
N GLU A 99 15.48 -13.84 -19.44
CA GLU A 99 14.60 -12.89 -20.12
C GLU A 99 13.60 -12.20 -19.19
N HIS A 100 13.31 -12.83 -18.05
CA HIS A 100 12.39 -12.24 -17.07
C HIS A 100 13.14 -11.57 -15.92
N PHE A 101 13.99 -12.27 -15.19
CA PHE A 101 14.70 -11.69 -14.05
C PHE A 101 15.97 -10.94 -14.45
N GLY A 102 16.73 -11.42 -15.44
CA GLY A 102 18.00 -10.83 -15.83
C GLY A 102 17.90 -9.44 -16.47
N ARG A 103 16.70 -9.03 -16.91
CA ARG A 103 16.47 -7.69 -17.45
C ARG A 103 16.15 -6.64 -16.39
N VAL A 104 15.62 -7.07 -15.23
CA VAL A 104 15.22 -6.17 -14.15
C VAL A 104 15.94 -6.62 -12.88
N ALA A 105 17.09 -6.03 -12.63
CA ALA A 105 17.83 -6.26 -11.38
C ALA A 105 17.06 -5.66 -10.19
N PRO A 106 17.05 -6.32 -9.03
CA PRO A 106 16.48 -5.73 -7.82
C PRO A 106 17.22 -4.45 -7.44
N ILE A 107 16.50 -3.53 -6.80
CA ILE A 107 17.08 -2.30 -6.29
C ILE A 107 17.76 -2.62 -4.97
N GLU A 108 19.06 -2.88 -5.02
CA GLU A 108 19.87 -3.15 -3.84
C GLU A 108 20.85 -2.00 -3.61
N THR A 109 20.55 -1.18 -2.61
CA THR A 109 21.54 -0.27 -2.03
C THR A 109 21.67 -0.56 -0.54
N PRO A 110 22.81 -0.25 0.10
CA PRO A 110 22.99 -0.49 1.52
C PRO A 110 21.99 0.25 2.42
N HIS A 111 21.34 1.28 1.88
CA HIS A 111 20.44 2.18 2.62
C HIS A 111 18.96 2.01 2.25
N THR A 112 18.63 1.11 1.33
CA THR A 112 17.24 0.86 0.95
C THR A 112 16.60 -0.23 1.81
N VAL A 113 15.31 -0.06 2.06
CA VAL A 113 14.47 -1.02 2.76
C VAL A 113 13.25 -1.27 1.91
N GLY A 114 12.94 -2.53 1.65
CA GLY A 114 11.87 -2.89 0.72
C GLY A 114 12.24 -2.49 -0.71
N GLY A 115 11.25 -2.42 -1.57
CA GLY A 115 11.43 -2.06 -2.96
C GLY A 115 11.59 -3.28 -3.85
N ALA A 116 10.54 -3.57 -4.61
CA ALA A 116 10.55 -4.60 -5.65
C ALA A 116 9.92 -4.07 -6.93
N GLY A 117 9.76 -2.74 -7.03
CA GLY A 117 9.05 -2.12 -8.13
C GLY A 117 7.57 -2.51 -8.13
N TYR A 118 7.01 -2.73 -6.98
CA TYR A 118 5.61 -3.07 -6.79
C TYR A 118 4.75 -1.83 -7.06
N THR A 119 3.60 -2.01 -7.68
CA THR A 119 2.68 -0.91 -8.01
C THR A 119 1.27 -1.32 -7.67
N HIS A 120 0.72 -0.73 -6.62
CA HIS A 120 -0.72 -0.75 -6.40
C HIS A 120 -1.43 0.11 -7.42
N SER A 121 -2.69 -0.17 -7.71
CA SER A 121 -3.51 0.68 -8.56
C SER A 121 -4.99 0.37 -8.41
N PHE A 122 -5.80 1.41 -8.52
CA PHE A 122 -7.23 1.28 -8.68
C PHE A 122 -7.58 1.30 -10.15
N ILE A 123 -8.16 0.23 -10.67
CA ILE A 123 -8.76 0.26 -12.01
C ILE A 123 -10.05 1.10 -12.00
N ASN A 124 -10.54 1.51 -13.17
CA ASN A 124 -11.74 2.35 -13.26
C ASN A 124 -13.04 1.51 -13.21
N PHE A 125 -13.33 0.94 -12.03
CA PHE A 125 -14.55 0.15 -11.80
C PHE A 125 -15.82 0.90 -12.20
N ARG A 126 -15.91 2.20 -11.87
CA ARG A 126 -17.08 3.05 -12.18
C ARG A 126 -17.37 3.09 -13.68
N ARG A 127 -16.32 3.20 -14.50
CA ARG A 127 -16.45 3.20 -15.95
C ARG A 127 -16.89 1.83 -16.46
N ILE A 128 -16.35 0.75 -15.91
CA ILE A 128 -16.74 -0.62 -16.27
C ILE A 128 -18.21 -0.86 -15.97
N LEU A 129 -18.71 -0.46 -14.80
CA LEU A 129 -20.14 -0.60 -14.46
C LEU A 129 -21.03 0.18 -15.42
N LYS A 130 -20.62 1.41 -15.76
CA LYS A 130 -21.41 2.31 -16.60
C LYS A 130 -21.43 1.89 -18.06
N GLU A 131 -20.31 1.42 -18.59
CA GLU A 131 -20.11 1.20 -20.04
C GLU A 131 -20.19 -0.29 -20.42
N GLY A 132 -19.84 -1.20 -19.50
CA GLY A 132 -19.66 -2.61 -19.79
C GLY A 132 -18.45 -2.90 -20.67
N LEU A 133 -17.97 -4.16 -20.66
CA LEU A 133 -16.82 -4.57 -21.50
C LEU A 133 -17.10 -4.43 -22.99
N VAL A 134 -18.38 -4.42 -23.40
CA VAL A 134 -18.79 -4.18 -24.79
C VAL A 134 -18.26 -2.85 -25.31
N ARG A 135 -18.20 -1.79 -24.49
CA ARG A 135 -17.65 -0.49 -24.91
C ARG A 135 -16.13 -0.50 -24.95
N TYR A 136 -15.47 -1.23 -24.05
CA TYR A 136 -14.03 -1.43 -24.11
C TYR A 136 -13.65 -2.15 -25.41
N GLU A 137 -14.34 -3.22 -25.76
CA GLU A 137 -14.13 -3.93 -27.03
C GLU A 137 -14.34 -3.02 -28.24
N GLN A 138 -15.41 -2.21 -28.26
CA GLN A 138 -15.67 -1.26 -29.34
C GLN A 138 -14.54 -0.22 -29.49
N ARG A 139 -14.05 0.32 -28.37
CA ARG A 139 -12.92 1.28 -28.39
C ARG A 139 -11.65 0.62 -28.92
N VAL A 140 -11.33 -0.60 -28.45
CA VAL A 140 -10.14 -1.33 -28.91
C VAL A 140 -10.27 -1.68 -30.41
N ARG A 141 -11.43 -2.14 -30.88
CA ARG A 141 -11.66 -2.44 -32.28
C ARG A 141 -11.52 -1.23 -33.20
N ALA A 142 -11.81 -0.03 -32.71
CA ALA A 142 -11.66 1.21 -33.44
C ALA A 142 -10.20 1.70 -33.58
N LEU A 143 -9.26 1.12 -32.84
CA LEU A 143 -7.83 1.45 -32.94
C LEU A 143 -7.24 1.00 -34.27
N PRO A 144 -6.14 1.64 -34.74
CA PRO A 144 -5.33 1.14 -35.83
C PRO A 144 -4.85 -0.29 -35.59
N ASP A 145 -4.66 -1.06 -36.67
CA ASP A 145 -4.13 -2.40 -36.56
C ASP A 145 -2.68 -2.40 -36.04
N GLY A 146 -2.35 -3.35 -35.18
CA GLY A 146 -1.04 -3.47 -34.57
C GLY A 146 -1.07 -4.22 -33.23
N ASP A 147 0.10 -4.40 -32.65
CA ASP A 147 0.30 -5.23 -31.45
C ASP A 147 -0.54 -4.78 -30.25
N PHE A 148 -0.73 -3.49 -30.05
CA PHE A 148 -1.54 -2.99 -28.94
C PHE A 148 -3.00 -3.42 -29.07
N LYS A 149 -3.60 -3.23 -30.26
CA LYS A 149 -4.97 -3.65 -30.55
C LYS A 149 -5.14 -5.16 -30.36
N ASP A 150 -4.22 -5.93 -30.95
CA ASP A 150 -4.23 -7.39 -30.86
C ASP A 150 -4.10 -7.85 -29.40
N ALA A 151 -3.23 -7.22 -28.62
CA ALA A 151 -3.03 -7.51 -27.21
C ALA A 151 -4.31 -7.32 -26.39
N MET A 152 -4.99 -6.19 -26.60
CA MET A 152 -6.22 -5.88 -25.86
C MET A 152 -7.39 -6.77 -26.30
N LEU A 153 -7.50 -7.12 -27.57
CA LEU A 153 -8.54 -8.04 -28.06
C LEU A 153 -8.33 -9.46 -27.51
N VAL A 154 -7.11 -9.95 -27.52
CA VAL A 154 -6.77 -11.28 -26.98
C VAL A 154 -7.05 -11.34 -25.48
N LEU A 155 -6.79 -10.26 -24.74
CA LEU A 155 -7.08 -10.18 -23.32
C LEU A 155 -8.59 -10.21 -23.03
N LEU A 156 -9.37 -9.41 -23.78
CA LEU A 156 -10.84 -9.39 -23.69
C LEU A 156 -11.45 -10.78 -24.00
N ASP A 157 -10.94 -11.49 -24.99
CA ASP A 157 -11.33 -12.88 -25.28
C ASP A 157 -11.02 -13.82 -24.10
N GLY A 158 -9.86 -13.67 -23.46
CA GLY A 158 -9.51 -14.44 -22.26
C GLY A 158 -10.42 -14.16 -21.08
N ILE A 159 -10.78 -12.89 -20.83
CA ILE A 159 -11.72 -12.49 -19.77
C ILE A 159 -13.12 -13.06 -20.03
N GLU A 160 -13.60 -12.97 -21.27
CA GLU A 160 -14.91 -13.55 -21.63
C GLU A 160 -14.91 -15.08 -21.47
N ALA A 161 -13.86 -15.77 -21.91
CA ALA A 161 -13.74 -17.22 -21.73
C ALA A 161 -13.76 -17.60 -20.23
N PHE A 162 -13.09 -16.83 -19.37
CA PHE A 162 -13.11 -17.05 -17.92
C PHE A 162 -14.52 -16.86 -17.35
N ARG A 163 -15.24 -15.81 -17.78
CA ARG A 163 -16.62 -15.56 -17.38
C ARG A 163 -17.55 -16.72 -17.76
N GLN A 164 -17.44 -17.22 -19.00
CA GLN A 164 -18.23 -18.37 -19.46
C GLN A 164 -17.94 -19.64 -18.65
N ARG A 165 -16.69 -19.87 -18.28
CA ARG A 165 -16.30 -20.99 -17.40
C ARG A 165 -16.90 -20.85 -16.01
N CYS A 166 -16.92 -19.62 -15.44
CA CYS A 166 -17.57 -19.34 -14.17
C CYS A 166 -19.08 -19.65 -14.23
N ILE A 167 -19.78 -19.21 -15.28
CA ILE A 167 -21.21 -19.48 -15.49
C ILE A 167 -21.45 -20.99 -15.61
N ALA A 168 -20.67 -21.71 -16.41
CA ALA A 168 -20.78 -23.15 -16.57
C ALA A 168 -20.61 -23.88 -15.23
N HIS A 169 -19.59 -23.50 -14.44
CA HIS A 169 -19.36 -24.06 -13.11
C HIS A 169 -20.54 -23.81 -12.16
N LEU A 170 -21.05 -22.57 -12.09
CA LEU A 170 -22.21 -22.22 -11.27
C LEU A 170 -23.46 -23.00 -11.67
N THR A 171 -23.66 -23.22 -12.98
CA THR A 171 -24.77 -24.01 -13.50
C THR A 171 -24.64 -25.48 -13.11
N GLU A 172 -23.44 -26.07 -13.24
CA GLU A 172 -23.14 -27.45 -12.88
C GLU A 172 -23.41 -27.74 -11.40
N VAL A 173 -23.04 -26.81 -10.52
CA VAL A 173 -23.24 -26.95 -9.07
C VAL A 173 -24.63 -26.48 -8.58
N ASN A 174 -25.54 -26.13 -9.48
CA ASN A 174 -26.86 -25.60 -9.19
C ASN A 174 -26.83 -24.39 -8.24
N ALA A 175 -25.99 -23.41 -8.54
CA ALA A 175 -25.87 -22.17 -7.77
C ALA A 175 -27.14 -21.31 -7.86
N ASP A 176 -27.18 -20.23 -7.07
CA ASP A 176 -28.29 -19.27 -7.08
C ASP A 176 -28.58 -18.77 -8.51
N PRO A 177 -29.78 -18.99 -9.05
CA PRO A 177 -30.16 -18.54 -10.40
C PRO A 177 -29.91 -17.01 -10.61
N ALA A 178 -30.15 -16.19 -9.57
CA ALA A 178 -29.95 -14.77 -9.67
C ALA A 178 -28.46 -14.41 -9.91
N LEU A 179 -27.52 -15.17 -9.34
CA LEU A 179 -26.08 -14.99 -9.58
C LEU A 179 -25.71 -15.39 -11.01
N ILE A 180 -26.25 -16.52 -11.49
CA ILE A 180 -26.05 -17.02 -12.87
C ILE A 180 -26.57 -15.98 -13.87
N ASP A 181 -27.79 -15.49 -13.66
CA ASP A 181 -28.42 -14.49 -14.53
C ASP A 181 -27.62 -13.18 -14.54
N ALA A 182 -27.23 -12.67 -13.36
CA ALA A 182 -26.40 -11.47 -13.26
C ALA A 182 -25.07 -11.66 -14.00
N LEU A 183 -24.32 -12.72 -13.70
CA LEU A 183 -23.02 -12.97 -14.32
C LEU A 183 -23.13 -13.26 -15.84
N SER A 184 -24.26 -13.77 -16.30
CA SER A 184 -24.54 -13.95 -17.75
C SER A 184 -24.64 -12.63 -18.49
N ARG A 185 -24.98 -11.54 -17.80
CA ARG A 185 -25.13 -10.20 -18.37
C ARG A 185 -23.93 -9.27 -18.10
N VAL A 186 -23.47 -9.27 -16.87
CA VAL A 186 -22.39 -8.34 -16.44
C VAL A 186 -21.07 -9.10 -16.19
N PRO A 187 -19.90 -8.45 -16.34
CA PRO A 187 -19.65 -7.05 -16.68
C PRO A 187 -19.70 -6.73 -18.19
N VAL A 188 -20.15 -7.64 -19.04
CA VAL A 188 -20.20 -7.42 -20.52
C VAL A 188 -21.11 -6.25 -20.88
N GLN A 189 -22.32 -6.22 -20.32
CA GLN A 189 -23.26 -5.10 -20.51
C GLN A 189 -23.20 -4.12 -19.33
N PRO A 190 -23.60 -2.85 -19.54
CA PRO A 190 -23.81 -1.89 -18.46
C PRO A 190 -24.72 -2.43 -17.38
N VAL A 191 -24.38 -2.20 -16.10
CA VAL A 191 -25.20 -2.67 -14.97
C VAL A 191 -26.51 -1.88 -14.84
N GLN A 192 -27.56 -2.51 -14.34
CA GLN A 192 -28.89 -1.90 -14.23
C GLN A 192 -29.36 -1.69 -12.78
N ASN A 193 -28.79 -2.40 -11.83
CA ASN A 193 -29.18 -2.39 -10.43
C ASN A 193 -27.99 -2.67 -9.53
N ILE A 194 -28.19 -2.51 -8.21
CA ILE A 194 -27.12 -2.67 -7.22
C ILE A 194 -26.55 -4.09 -7.16
N TYR A 195 -27.37 -5.13 -7.37
CA TYR A 195 -26.88 -6.50 -7.34
C TYR A 195 -25.97 -6.80 -8.53
N GLU A 196 -26.38 -6.42 -9.74
CA GLU A 196 -25.51 -6.54 -10.91
C GLU A 196 -24.21 -5.73 -10.75
N ALA A 197 -24.30 -4.55 -10.12
CA ALA A 197 -23.12 -3.73 -9.86
C ALA A 197 -22.15 -4.45 -8.92
N LEU A 198 -22.63 -5.09 -7.85
CA LEU A 198 -21.81 -5.86 -6.91
C LEU A 198 -21.19 -7.10 -7.57
N VAL A 199 -21.97 -7.85 -8.38
CA VAL A 199 -21.47 -9.01 -9.12
C VAL A 199 -20.41 -8.61 -10.13
N ALA A 200 -20.63 -7.54 -10.90
CA ALA A 200 -19.67 -7.04 -11.88
C ALA A 200 -18.38 -6.55 -11.20
N TRP A 201 -18.52 -5.79 -10.12
CA TRP A 201 -17.36 -5.28 -9.34
C TRP A 201 -16.53 -6.44 -8.80
N ASN A 202 -17.16 -7.41 -8.14
CA ASN A 202 -16.46 -8.56 -7.60
C ASN A 202 -15.76 -9.37 -8.70
N PHE A 203 -16.41 -9.63 -9.83
CA PHE A 203 -15.82 -10.36 -10.95
C PHE A 203 -14.57 -9.65 -11.48
N VAL A 204 -14.68 -8.34 -11.74
CA VAL A 204 -13.56 -7.54 -12.28
C VAL A 204 -12.45 -7.38 -11.25
N TYR A 205 -12.77 -7.28 -9.96
CA TYR A 205 -11.80 -7.29 -8.88
C TYR A 205 -10.93 -8.56 -8.90
N TYR A 206 -11.53 -9.73 -9.14
CA TYR A 206 -10.77 -10.98 -9.32
C TYR A 206 -9.94 -10.98 -10.60
N ILE A 207 -10.43 -10.36 -11.67
CA ILE A 207 -9.65 -10.20 -12.92
C ILE A 207 -8.45 -9.27 -12.72
N ASP A 208 -8.56 -8.22 -11.89
CA ASP A 208 -7.43 -7.32 -11.55
C ASP A 208 -6.41 -7.95 -10.59
N GLY A 209 -6.62 -9.20 -10.18
CA GLY A 209 -5.71 -9.93 -9.29
C GLY A 209 -5.90 -9.61 -7.81
N CYS A 210 -7.07 -9.12 -7.41
CA CYS A 210 -7.43 -8.83 -6.02
C CYS A 210 -6.53 -7.80 -5.33
N ASP A 211 -6.27 -6.68 -6.00
CA ASP A 211 -5.51 -5.56 -5.41
C ASP A 211 -6.42 -4.59 -4.64
N ASP A 212 -6.48 -3.34 -5.01
CA ASP A 212 -7.33 -2.32 -4.38
C ASP A 212 -8.78 -2.41 -4.88
N ILE A 213 -9.73 -2.34 -3.94
CA ILE A 213 -11.14 -2.53 -4.29
C ILE A 213 -11.81 -1.28 -4.89
N GLY A 214 -11.24 -0.08 -4.66
CA GLY A 214 -11.81 1.18 -5.13
C GLY A 214 -12.94 1.74 -4.26
N GLY A 215 -13.42 2.91 -4.61
CA GLY A 215 -14.43 3.66 -3.86
C GLY A 215 -15.85 3.15 -4.11
N LEU A 216 -16.26 2.15 -3.33
CA LEU A 216 -17.57 1.50 -3.47
C LEU A 216 -18.74 2.47 -3.28
N ASP A 217 -18.65 3.46 -2.37
CA ASP A 217 -19.70 4.46 -2.15
C ASP A 217 -19.96 5.28 -3.43
N ARG A 218 -18.90 5.75 -4.07
CA ARG A 218 -19.00 6.54 -5.32
C ARG A 218 -19.45 5.70 -6.51
N GLY A 219 -18.99 4.44 -6.55
CA GLY A 219 -19.24 3.57 -7.69
C GLY A 219 -20.61 2.91 -7.67
N LEU A 220 -21.11 2.53 -6.50
CA LEU A 220 -22.36 1.81 -6.32
C LEU A 220 -23.58 2.74 -6.16
N TYR A 221 -23.39 3.94 -5.61
CA TYR A 221 -24.49 4.87 -5.32
C TYR A 221 -25.45 5.14 -6.50
N PRO A 222 -25.00 5.27 -7.76
CA PRO A 222 -25.92 5.46 -8.89
C PRO A 222 -26.91 4.30 -9.10
N TYR A 223 -26.64 3.13 -8.59
CA TYR A 223 -27.44 1.90 -8.75
C TYR A 223 -28.21 1.52 -7.50
N TRP A 224 -27.90 2.16 -6.35
CA TRP A 224 -28.51 1.90 -5.07
C TRP A 224 -29.83 2.69 -4.91
N LYS A 225 -30.87 2.06 -4.39
CA LYS A 225 -32.21 2.65 -4.19
C LYS A 225 -32.70 2.53 -2.75
N GLY A 226 -31.77 2.36 -1.80
CA GLY A 226 -32.08 2.23 -0.38
C GLY A 226 -32.08 0.79 0.14
N GLU A 227 -31.66 -0.19 -0.67
CA GLU A 227 -31.56 -1.57 -0.23
C GLU A 227 -30.53 -1.75 0.89
N ASP A 228 -30.78 -2.69 1.82
CA ASP A 228 -29.75 -3.13 2.74
C ASP A 228 -28.83 -4.16 2.06
N ILE A 229 -27.65 -3.71 1.69
CA ILE A 229 -26.65 -4.55 1.00
C ILE A 229 -25.54 -5.05 1.93
N ARG A 230 -25.60 -4.75 3.24
CA ARG A 230 -24.58 -5.18 4.21
C ARG A 230 -24.28 -6.68 4.19
N PRO A 231 -25.26 -7.58 4.02
CA PRO A 231 -24.95 -9.02 3.93
C PRO A 231 -24.05 -9.37 2.76
N ILE A 232 -24.29 -8.80 1.57
CA ILE A 232 -23.47 -9.04 0.36
C ILE A 232 -22.11 -8.34 0.49
N LEU A 233 -22.05 -7.13 1.08
CA LEU A 233 -20.81 -6.44 1.35
C LEU A 233 -19.92 -7.24 2.31
N ARG A 234 -20.47 -7.84 3.34
CA ARG A 234 -19.69 -8.70 4.25
C ARG A 234 -19.08 -9.90 3.53
N GLU A 235 -19.85 -10.55 2.65
CA GLU A 235 -19.32 -11.61 1.78
C GLU A 235 -18.18 -11.10 0.90
N MET A 236 -18.34 -9.94 0.27
CA MET A 236 -17.29 -9.30 -0.53
C MET A 236 -16.05 -9.00 0.33
N TYR A 237 -16.22 -8.47 1.53
CA TYR A 237 -15.11 -8.16 2.43
C TYR A 237 -14.38 -9.41 2.93
N GLN A 238 -15.09 -10.51 3.16
CA GLN A 238 -14.47 -11.80 3.46
C GLN A 238 -13.63 -12.32 2.29
N ASN A 239 -14.12 -12.15 1.05
CA ASN A 239 -13.34 -12.45 -0.15
C ASN A 239 -12.09 -11.55 -0.27
N ILE A 240 -12.20 -10.28 0.08
CA ILE A 240 -11.08 -9.33 0.10
C ILE A 240 -10.07 -9.72 1.19
N ASP A 241 -10.55 -10.07 2.38
CA ASP A 241 -9.70 -10.43 3.52
C ASP A 241 -8.91 -11.72 3.29
N VAL A 242 -9.53 -12.76 2.72
CA VAL A 242 -8.86 -14.03 2.42
C VAL A 242 -7.79 -13.89 1.33
N ASN A 243 -7.90 -12.87 0.48
CA ASN A 243 -6.93 -12.53 -0.56
C ASN A 243 -5.85 -11.56 -0.08
N ASP A 244 -5.86 -11.16 1.20
CA ASP A 244 -4.94 -10.17 1.76
C ASP A 244 -4.92 -8.83 0.97
N ALA A 245 -6.04 -8.50 0.29
CA ALA A 245 -6.17 -7.32 -0.53
C ALA A 245 -6.19 -6.02 0.28
N TRP A 246 -6.27 -4.86 -0.37
CA TRP A 246 -5.84 -3.63 0.28
C TRP A 246 -6.97 -2.65 0.57
N SER A 247 -7.16 -1.65 -0.26
CA SER A 247 -7.74 -0.38 0.17
C SER A 247 -9.11 -0.09 -0.43
N MET A 248 -9.94 0.62 0.36
CA MET A 248 -11.24 1.12 -0.05
C MET A 248 -11.40 2.58 0.42
N PRO A 249 -11.23 3.59 -0.45
CA PRO A 249 -11.54 4.97 -0.11
C PRO A 249 -13.05 5.20 -0.03
N LEU A 250 -13.51 5.96 0.98
CA LEU A 250 -14.90 6.39 1.13
C LEU A 250 -14.98 7.92 1.25
N GLY A 251 -15.91 8.52 0.54
CA GLY A 251 -16.08 9.96 0.43
C GLY A 251 -15.34 10.53 -0.81
N PRO A 252 -15.20 11.87 -0.94
CA PRO A 252 -15.62 12.92 0.00
C PRO A 252 -17.14 13.18 0.06
N ASP A 253 -17.89 12.71 -0.94
CA ASP A 253 -19.35 12.87 -1.01
C ASP A 253 -20.01 11.74 -0.21
N HIS A 254 -20.12 11.94 1.12
CA HIS A 254 -20.69 10.95 2.02
C HIS A 254 -22.22 10.83 1.86
N ASN A 255 -22.72 9.61 1.94
CA ASN A 255 -24.15 9.28 1.79
C ASN A 255 -24.53 8.09 2.68
N GLU A 256 -25.80 7.68 2.65
CA GLU A 256 -26.28 6.55 3.47
C GLU A 256 -25.58 5.23 3.14
N LEU A 257 -25.12 5.06 1.89
CA LEU A 257 -24.37 3.89 1.49
C LEU A 257 -22.98 3.85 2.15
N THR A 258 -22.35 5.03 2.38
CA THR A 258 -21.08 5.13 3.14
C THR A 258 -21.22 4.49 4.53
N VAL A 259 -22.36 4.72 5.21
CA VAL A 259 -22.66 4.11 6.53
C VAL A 259 -22.74 2.58 6.43
N GLN A 260 -23.45 2.03 5.42
CA GLN A 260 -23.54 0.58 5.23
C GLN A 260 -22.18 -0.05 4.95
N LEU A 261 -21.34 0.60 4.15
CA LEU A 261 -19.99 0.14 3.83
C LEU A 261 -19.09 0.06 5.07
N ILE A 262 -19.16 1.05 5.96
CA ILE A 262 -18.43 1.04 7.22
C ILE A 262 -18.99 -0.04 8.16
N ASP A 263 -20.31 -0.12 8.33
CA ASP A 263 -20.94 -1.11 9.22
C ASP A 263 -20.69 -2.55 8.77
N ALA A 264 -20.56 -2.81 7.46
CA ALA A 264 -20.22 -4.13 6.94
C ALA A 264 -18.81 -4.62 7.33
N SER A 265 -17.90 -3.72 7.70
CA SER A 265 -16.51 -4.05 8.04
C SER A 265 -16.31 -4.59 9.46
N HIS A 266 -17.34 -4.59 10.32
CA HIS A 266 -17.19 -4.98 11.72
C HIS A 266 -16.55 -6.37 11.85
N SER A 267 -15.44 -6.44 12.59
CA SER A 267 -14.65 -7.65 12.84
C SER A 267 -14.07 -8.31 11.57
N ILE A 268 -13.91 -7.56 10.48
CA ILE A 268 -13.25 -8.00 9.26
C ILE A 268 -12.04 -7.09 9.02
N ARG A 269 -10.87 -7.67 8.76
CA ARG A 269 -9.61 -6.94 8.63
C ARG A 269 -9.55 -6.12 7.33
N ARG A 270 -10.08 -6.64 6.25
CA ARG A 270 -10.02 -6.07 4.90
C ARG A 270 -11.41 -5.84 4.29
N PRO A 271 -11.55 -4.84 3.39
CA PRO A 271 -10.54 -3.87 2.93
C PRO A 271 -10.13 -2.90 4.03
N SER A 272 -8.96 -2.28 3.90
CA SER A 272 -8.57 -1.13 4.72
C SER A 272 -9.39 0.09 4.32
N ILE A 273 -10.38 0.46 5.13
CA ILE A 273 -11.25 1.60 4.87
C ILE A 273 -10.51 2.90 5.15
N GLN A 274 -10.51 3.78 4.15
CA GLN A 274 -9.89 5.09 4.16
C GLN A 274 -10.97 6.16 4.09
N LEU A 275 -11.35 6.72 5.23
CA LEU A 275 -12.43 7.70 5.33
C LEU A 275 -11.89 9.11 5.06
N LEU A 276 -12.30 9.70 3.94
CA LEU A 276 -11.97 11.07 3.54
C LEU A 276 -12.79 12.05 4.38
N VAL A 277 -12.18 12.64 5.40
CA VAL A 277 -12.88 13.55 6.32
C VAL A 277 -13.03 14.93 5.68
N THR A 278 -14.28 15.39 5.57
CA THR A 278 -14.64 16.74 5.15
C THR A 278 -15.12 17.57 6.34
N ASP A 279 -15.15 18.91 6.19
CA ASP A 279 -15.61 19.81 7.26
C ASP A 279 -17.09 19.53 7.64
N ASP A 280 -17.89 19.09 6.66
CA ASP A 280 -19.33 18.82 6.71
C ASP A 280 -19.69 17.31 6.78
N MET A 281 -18.73 16.44 7.08
CA MET A 281 -18.98 14.99 7.17
C MET A 281 -20.14 14.70 8.13
N PRO A 282 -21.19 13.96 7.67
CA PRO A 282 -22.39 13.69 8.47
C PRO A 282 -22.11 12.98 9.79
N GLU A 283 -22.92 13.26 10.82
CA GLU A 283 -22.78 12.63 12.13
C GLU A 283 -22.98 11.10 12.07
N GLU A 284 -23.87 10.63 11.20
CA GLU A 284 -24.13 9.20 10.99
C GLU A 284 -22.88 8.44 10.52
N VAL A 285 -22.03 9.09 9.72
CA VAL A 285 -20.74 8.53 9.27
C VAL A 285 -19.75 8.45 10.43
N TRP A 286 -19.69 9.49 11.30
CA TRP A 286 -18.91 9.45 12.54
C TRP A 286 -19.38 8.33 13.46
N GLN A 287 -20.69 8.16 13.62
CA GLN A 287 -21.27 7.09 14.45
C GLN A 287 -20.96 5.70 13.89
N ALA A 288 -20.98 5.53 12.56
CA ALA A 288 -20.54 4.28 11.91
C ALA A 288 -19.06 4.00 12.18
N ALA A 289 -18.19 5.03 12.06
CA ALA A 289 -16.77 4.91 12.38
C ALA A 289 -16.53 4.51 13.85
N TYR A 290 -17.27 5.10 14.81
CA TYR A 290 -17.19 4.68 16.21
C TYR A 290 -17.56 3.22 16.41
N ARG A 291 -18.68 2.77 15.85
CA ARG A 291 -19.12 1.37 15.94
C ARG A 291 -18.08 0.40 15.37
N SER A 292 -17.54 0.76 14.22
CA SER A 292 -16.54 -0.05 13.54
C SER A 292 -15.25 -0.16 14.36
N LEU A 293 -14.68 0.95 14.83
CA LEU A 293 -13.51 0.94 15.70
C LEU A 293 -13.76 0.20 17.02
N ALA A 294 -14.94 0.38 17.63
CA ALA A 294 -15.29 -0.34 18.85
C ALA A 294 -15.39 -1.86 18.66
N SER A 295 -15.61 -2.35 17.44
CA SER A 295 -15.58 -3.78 17.10
C SER A 295 -14.17 -4.38 17.00
N SER A 296 -13.12 -3.59 17.30
CA SER A 296 -11.71 -3.97 17.19
C SER A 296 -11.23 -4.34 15.78
N CYS A 297 -11.83 -3.75 14.74
CA CYS A 297 -11.35 -3.96 13.37
C CYS A 297 -10.26 -2.94 12.93
N GLY A 298 -9.91 -1.96 13.78
CA GLY A 298 -8.92 -0.91 13.46
C GLY A 298 -9.31 -0.02 12.28
N GLN A 299 -10.60 0.06 11.94
CA GLN A 299 -11.11 0.75 10.77
C GLN A 299 -12.30 1.66 11.13
N PRO A 300 -12.49 2.76 10.37
CA PRO A 300 -11.66 3.30 9.29
C PRO A 300 -10.40 4.02 9.79
N ALA A 301 -9.44 4.25 8.88
CA ALA A 301 -8.44 5.29 9.03
C ALA A 301 -8.97 6.60 8.47
N PHE A 302 -8.54 7.74 9.02
CA PHE A 302 -9.05 9.07 8.69
C PHE A 302 -8.04 9.84 7.86
N TYR A 303 -8.50 10.48 6.79
CA TYR A 303 -7.67 11.23 5.85
C TYR A 303 -8.20 12.64 5.69
N ASN A 304 -7.34 13.64 5.77
CA ASN A 304 -7.66 15.06 5.63
C ASN A 304 -7.92 15.43 4.17
N TRP A 305 -9.16 15.26 3.71
CA TRP A 305 -9.54 15.54 2.34
C TRP A 305 -9.09 16.91 1.84
N LYS A 306 -9.33 17.96 2.64
CA LYS A 306 -9.02 19.34 2.29
C LYS A 306 -7.53 19.55 2.04
N LEU A 307 -6.68 18.95 2.87
CA LEU A 307 -5.23 19.08 2.76
C LEU A 307 -4.70 18.28 1.57
N PHE A 308 -5.10 17.03 1.40
CA PHE A 308 -4.71 16.24 0.23
C PHE A 308 -5.12 16.90 -1.09
N LYS A 309 -6.37 17.36 -1.19
CA LYS A 309 -6.87 18.10 -2.36
C LYS A 309 -5.99 19.33 -2.66
N ARG A 310 -5.67 20.12 -1.65
CA ARG A 310 -4.81 21.31 -1.80
C ARG A 310 -3.41 20.94 -2.28
N GLU A 311 -2.77 19.98 -1.65
CA GLU A 311 -1.38 19.61 -1.96
C GLU A 311 -1.26 18.97 -3.34
N ILE A 312 -2.20 18.10 -3.72
CA ILE A 312 -2.22 17.53 -5.07
C ILE A 312 -2.41 18.64 -6.11
N ASN A 313 -3.37 19.54 -5.91
CA ASN A 313 -3.61 20.65 -6.86
C ASN A 313 -2.39 21.57 -7.03
N GLN A 314 -1.61 21.76 -5.96
CA GLN A 314 -0.41 22.61 -6.01
C GLN A 314 0.82 21.93 -6.63
N ARG A 315 0.99 20.64 -6.38
CA ARG A 315 2.21 19.89 -6.71
C ARG A 315 2.09 19.02 -7.95
N LEU A 316 0.87 18.65 -8.30
CA LEU A 316 0.50 17.89 -9.49
C LEU A 316 -0.54 18.70 -10.29
N PRO A 317 -0.16 19.88 -10.80
CA PRO A 317 -1.10 20.80 -11.45
C PRO A 317 -1.75 20.22 -12.72
N GLU A 318 -1.22 19.13 -13.24
CA GLU A 318 -1.82 18.34 -14.32
C GLU A 318 -3.10 17.61 -13.87
N VAL A 319 -3.31 17.35 -12.57
CA VAL A 319 -4.52 16.72 -12.06
C VAL A 319 -5.66 17.73 -12.09
N THR A 320 -6.67 17.44 -12.92
CA THR A 320 -7.79 18.37 -13.11
C THR A 320 -8.67 18.44 -11.86
N GLU A 321 -9.35 19.59 -11.64
CA GLU A 321 -10.28 19.77 -10.51
C GLU A 321 -11.39 18.69 -10.52
N SER A 322 -11.85 18.27 -11.69
CA SER A 322 -12.86 17.19 -11.83
C SER A 322 -12.34 15.82 -11.39
N ASP A 323 -11.04 15.59 -11.46
CA ASP A 323 -10.42 14.30 -11.12
C ASP A 323 -9.99 14.23 -9.65
N LEU A 324 -9.81 15.39 -8.99
CA LEU A 324 -9.46 15.45 -7.56
C LEU A 324 -10.46 14.72 -6.66
N LYS A 325 -11.74 14.68 -7.00
CA LYS A 325 -12.76 13.91 -6.25
C LYS A 325 -12.49 12.40 -6.21
N TYR A 326 -11.59 11.90 -7.06
CA TYR A 326 -11.20 10.50 -7.12
C TYR A 326 -9.87 10.22 -6.40
N ILE A 327 -9.39 11.14 -5.57
CA ILE A 327 -8.27 10.87 -4.67
C ILE A 327 -8.58 9.61 -3.85
N ALA A 328 -7.62 8.72 -3.82
CA ALA A 328 -7.65 7.45 -3.15
C ALA A 328 -6.25 7.13 -2.61
N PHE A 329 -6.14 6.11 -1.79
CA PHE A 329 -4.85 5.71 -1.22
C PHE A 329 -4.69 4.21 -1.42
N GLY A 330 -3.85 3.83 -2.39
CA GLY A 330 -3.63 2.42 -2.76
C GLY A 330 -2.76 1.70 -1.75
N GLY A 331 -2.85 0.39 -1.76
CA GLY A 331 -2.02 -0.46 -0.91
C GLY A 331 -2.12 -0.12 0.56
N CYS A 332 -1.01 0.32 1.14
CA CYS A 332 -0.99 0.78 2.52
C CYS A 332 -1.62 2.18 2.64
N THR A 333 -1.11 3.16 1.90
CA THR A 333 -1.60 4.55 1.99
C THR A 333 -1.12 5.44 0.83
N GLU A 334 -0.65 4.90 -0.27
CA GLU A 334 -0.05 5.66 -1.37
C GLU A 334 -1.10 6.48 -2.11
N THR A 335 -0.93 7.80 -2.14
CA THR A 335 -1.89 8.70 -2.76
C THR A 335 -1.98 8.48 -4.27
N MET A 336 -3.19 8.30 -4.77
CA MET A 336 -3.53 7.97 -6.16
C MET A 336 -4.75 8.75 -6.64
N ILE A 337 -5.03 8.70 -7.94
CA ILE A 337 -6.31 9.11 -8.52
C ILE A 337 -6.95 7.85 -9.10
N GLU A 338 -8.03 7.39 -8.48
CA GLU A 338 -8.69 6.12 -8.78
C GLU A 338 -9.11 6.02 -10.25
N GLY A 339 -8.63 4.97 -10.92
CA GLY A 339 -8.91 4.67 -12.32
C GLY A 339 -8.11 5.50 -13.33
N LEU A 340 -7.26 6.42 -12.87
CA LEU A 340 -6.59 7.40 -13.72
C LEU A 340 -5.07 7.44 -13.55
N SER A 341 -4.53 6.90 -12.46
CA SER A 341 -3.11 7.05 -12.15
C SER A 341 -2.34 5.74 -12.13
N ASN A 342 -1.06 5.83 -12.48
CA ASN A 342 -0.01 4.85 -12.21
C ASN A 342 0.93 5.45 -11.17
N VAL A 343 0.94 4.87 -9.98
CA VAL A 343 1.80 5.32 -8.89
C VAL A 343 2.75 4.20 -8.50
N GLY A 344 4.06 4.46 -8.61
CA GLY A 344 5.06 3.54 -8.06
C GLY A 344 4.91 3.51 -6.55
N SER A 345 4.44 2.36 -6.04
CA SER A 345 4.21 2.15 -4.62
C SER A 345 5.45 1.54 -4.01
N ASP A 346 6.01 2.20 -2.99
CA ASP A 346 7.16 1.67 -2.26
C ASP A 346 8.27 1.13 -3.19
N ASP A 347 8.52 1.88 -4.28
CA ASP A 347 9.55 1.51 -5.28
C ASP A 347 10.90 1.31 -4.61
N ALA A 348 11.20 2.09 -3.54
CA ALA A 348 12.23 1.86 -2.55
C ALA A 348 11.90 2.59 -1.24
N GLY A 349 12.51 2.16 -0.13
CA GLY A 349 12.52 2.88 1.14
C GLY A 349 13.90 3.38 1.49
N ILE A 350 14.02 4.58 2.04
CA ILE A 350 15.27 5.16 2.54
C ILE A 350 15.34 4.94 4.05
N ASN A 351 16.34 4.19 4.50
CA ASN A 351 16.61 3.95 5.92
C ASN A 351 17.44 5.08 6.52
N THR A 352 16.76 6.15 6.94
CA THR A 352 17.42 7.33 7.53
C THR A 352 18.16 7.00 8.83
N ALA A 353 17.69 6.02 9.60
CA ALA A 353 18.35 5.57 10.81
C ALA A 353 19.68 4.84 10.51
N LEU A 354 19.77 4.08 9.42
CA LEU A 354 21.01 3.44 9.01
C LEU A 354 22.03 4.47 8.49
N ILE A 355 21.56 5.45 7.70
CA ILE A 355 22.41 6.57 7.26
C ILE A 355 22.94 7.30 8.48
N PHE A 356 22.07 7.61 9.45
CA PHE A 356 22.45 8.29 10.69
C PHE A 356 23.46 7.49 11.51
N ASP A 357 23.22 6.20 11.71
CA ASP A 357 24.13 5.33 12.50
C ASP A 357 25.55 5.33 11.91
N ARG A 358 25.66 5.20 10.58
CA ARG A 358 26.95 5.23 9.88
C ARG A 358 27.59 6.63 9.95
N PHE A 359 26.84 7.65 9.60
CA PHE A 359 27.34 9.03 9.61
C PHE A 359 27.82 9.46 11.01
N MET A 360 27.04 9.16 12.04
CA MET A 360 27.39 9.45 13.43
C MET A 360 28.70 8.75 13.83
N ARG A 361 28.85 7.47 13.49
CA ARG A 361 30.04 6.71 13.87
C ARG A 361 31.30 7.16 13.15
N ASP A 362 31.16 7.51 11.89
CA ASP A 362 32.29 7.87 11.03
C ASP A 362 32.71 9.35 11.20
N HIS A 363 31.75 10.25 11.48
CA HIS A 363 31.97 11.70 11.37
C HIS A 363 31.65 12.52 12.61
N LEU A 364 31.10 11.95 13.71
CA LEU A 364 30.73 12.75 14.88
C LEU A 364 31.91 13.57 15.46
N SER A 365 33.13 13.06 15.33
CA SER A 365 34.36 13.74 15.79
C SER A 365 34.87 14.85 14.86
N ASP A 366 34.34 14.98 13.65
CA ASP A 366 34.77 15.93 12.65
C ASP A 366 34.08 17.28 12.80
N TYR A 367 33.15 17.42 13.71
CA TYR A 367 32.33 18.61 13.90
C TYR A 367 32.49 19.22 15.28
N ASP A 368 32.59 20.56 15.31
CA ASP A 368 32.70 21.36 16.54
C ASP A 368 31.34 21.95 16.98
N ALA A 369 30.33 21.95 16.11
CA ALA A 369 29.00 22.51 16.36
C ALA A 369 27.88 21.54 15.89
N PHE A 370 26.78 21.52 16.64
CA PHE A 370 25.62 20.67 16.34
C PHE A 370 24.99 20.97 14.97
N GLU A 371 24.89 22.28 14.64
CA GLU A 371 24.27 22.70 13.38
C GLU A 371 25.07 22.18 12.17
N SER A 372 26.38 22.19 12.24
CA SER A 372 27.28 21.68 11.19
C SER A 372 27.17 20.14 11.09
N PHE A 373 27.04 19.43 12.20
CA PHE A 373 26.81 17.99 12.23
C PHE A 373 25.45 17.64 11.61
N LEU A 374 24.39 18.37 11.97
CA LEU A 374 23.06 18.20 11.42
C LEU A 374 23.04 18.43 9.90
N ASP A 375 23.71 19.51 9.44
CA ASP A 375 23.80 19.81 8.02
C ASP A 375 24.58 18.75 7.23
N GLY A 376 25.66 18.21 7.81
CA GLY A 376 26.43 17.10 7.23
C GLY A 376 25.58 15.83 7.08
N TYR A 377 24.87 15.46 8.10
CA TYR A 377 23.93 14.30 8.05
C TYR A 377 22.85 14.50 6.97
N LEU A 378 22.26 15.69 6.90
CA LEU A 378 21.24 16.00 5.91
C LEU A 378 21.79 15.95 4.48
N ALA A 379 23.02 16.42 4.26
CA ALA A 379 23.69 16.31 2.97
C ALA A 379 23.93 14.84 2.56
N GLU A 380 24.27 13.98 3.51
CA GLU A 380 24.40 12.53 3.22
C GLU A 380 23.03 11.89 2.91
N CYS A 381 21.95 12.27 3.60
CA CYS A 381 20.61 11.83 3.24
C CYS A 381 20.21 12.27 1.82
N GLU A 382 20.42 13.54 1.48
CA GLU A 382 20.11 14.08 0.14
C GLU A 382 20.89 13.32 -0.95
N LYS A 383 22.16 13.04 -0.73
CA LYS A 383 22.99 12.25 -1.65
C LYS A 383 22.45 10.83 -1.83
N VAL A 384 22.14 10.11 -0.74
CA VAL A 384 21.60 8.75 -0.81
C VAL A 384 20.24 8.72 -1.53
N ILE A 385 19.36 9.71 -1.29
CA ILE A 385 18.09 9.84 -1.99
C ILE A 385 18.33 10.02 -3.50
N ALA A 386 19.23 10.93 -3.89
CA ALA A 386 19.54 11.19 -5.29
C ALA A 386 20.08 9.93 -6.01
N GLU A 387 21.07 9.25 -5.41
CA GLU A 387 21.62 7.99 -5.92
C GLU A 387 20.55 6.91 -6.07
N THR A 388 19.64 6.79 -5.09
CA THR A 388 18.55 5.83 -5.14
C THR A 388 17.56 6.16 -6.27
N CYS A 389 17.21 7.44 -6.44
CA CYS A 389 16.36 7.88 -7.56
C CYS A 389 16.96 7.55 -8.93
N GLU A 390 18.30 7.70 -9.09
CA GLU A 390 18.98 7.32 -10.35
C GLU A 390 18.94 5.82 -10.63
N ILE A 391 19.06 4.98 -9.59
CA ILE A 391 18.94 3.51 -9.72
C ILE A 391 17.50 3.15 -10.10
N LEU A 392 16.53 3.75 -9.41
CA LEU A 392 15.11 3.54 -9.67
C LEU A 392 14.71 3.95 -11.09
N GLU A 393 15.26 5.04 -11.59
CA GLU A 393 14.96 5.51 -12.95
C GLU A 393 15.35 4.46 -14.01
N LYS A 394 16.52 3.81 -13.87
CA LYS A 394 16.95 2.72 -14.74
C LYS A 394 16.00 1.51 -14.63
N TYR A 395 15.61 1.17 -13.40
CA TYR A 395 14.68 0.09 -13.12
C TYR A 395 13.31 0.36 -13.75
N ARG A 396 12.76 1.57 -13.56
CA ARG A 396 11.45 1.96 -14.09
C ARG A 396 11.44 1.96 -15.63
N LYS A 397 12.49 2.41 -16.29
CA LYS A 397 12.65 2.30 -17.75
C LYS A 397 12.60 0.85 -18.21
N THR A 398 13.38 -0.04 -17.56
CA THR A 398 13.38 -1.46 -17.90
C THR A 398 11.99 -2.09 -17.67
N ARG A 399 11.29 -1.68 -16.61
CA ARG A 399 9.92 -2.15 -16.34
C ARG A 399 8.94 -1.66 -17.42
N ALA A 400 9.04 -0.42 -17.84
CA ALA A 400 8.22 0.13 -18.93
C ALA A 400 8.42 -0.64 -20.26
N ASP A 401 9.65 -1.04 -20.55
CA ASP A 401 9.98 -1.72 -21.79
C ASP A 401 9.62 -3.22 -21.79
N PHE A 402 9.73 -3.89 -20.62
CA PHE A 402 9.70 -5.37 -20.58
C PHE A 402 8.69 -5.97 -19.58
N ARG A 403 8.01 -5.17 -18.77
CA ARG A 403 7.07 -5.64 -17.72
C ARG A 403 5.70 -4.97 -17.84
N PRO A 404 4.97 -5.23 -18.94
CA PRO A 404 3.63 -4.66 -19.11
C PRO A 404 2.64 -5.23 -18.10
N GLN A 405 1.57 -4.48 -17.86
CA GLN A 405 0.44 -4.88 -17.04
C GLN A 405 -0.86 -4.85 -17.85
N PRO A 406 -1.19 -5.92 -18.59
CA PRO A 406 -2.27 -5.93 -19.57
C PRO A 406 -3.64 -5.55 -19.00
N VAL A 407 -4.02 -6.08 -17.82
CA VAL A 407 -5.33 -5.83 -17.21
C VAL A 407 -5.46 -4.36 -16.80
N ARG A 408 -4.42 -3.77 -16.23
CA ARG A 408 -4.40 -2.33 -15.90
C ARG A 408 -4.37 -1.46 -17.14
N THR A 409 -3.65 -1.87 -18.18
CA THR A 409 -3.66 -1.21 -19.48
C THR A 409 -5.06 -1.19 -20.10
N LEU A 410 -5.85 -2.25 -19.91
CA LEU A 410 -7.23 -2.28 -20.37
C LEU A 410 -8.17 -1.38 -19.55
N PHE A 411 -8.01 -1.32 -18.22
CA PHE A 411 -9.00 -0.77 -17.30
C PHE A 411 -8.64 0.58 -16.65
N ILE A 412 -7.45 1.11 -16.89
CA ILE A 412 -7.06 2.46 -16.46
C ILE A 412 -7.19 3.43 -17.62
N ASP A 413 -7.81 4.56 -17.35
CA ASP A 413 -8.11 5.54 -18.36
C ASP A 413 -6.85 6.09 -19.04
N ASP A 414 -7.02 6.43 -20.31
CA ASP A 414 -6.07 6.94 -21.27
C ASP A 414 -5.11 5.89 -21.86
N CYS A 415 -4.90 4.73 -21.23
CA CYS A 415 -4.01 3.69 -21.77
C CYS A 415 -4.45 3.24 -23.17
N ILE A 416 -5.75 2.96 -23.37
CA ILE A 416 -6.30 2.58 -24.67
C ILE A 416 -6.17 3.73 -25.68
N ASP A 417 -6.51 4.95 -25.28
CA ASP A 417 -6.53 6.11 -26.18
C ASP A 417 -5.11 6.52 -26.61
N LYS A 418 -4.13 6.37 -25.73
CA LYS A 418 -2.71 6.58 -26.02
C LYS A 418 -2.04 5.39 -26.71
N MET A 419 -2.68 4.22 -26.71
CA MET A 419 -2.11 2.92 -27.14
C MET A 419 -0.77 2.62 -26.43
N LEU A 420 -0.71 2.89 -25.14
CA LEU A 420 0.47 2.66 -24.29
C LEU A 420 0.14 1.78 -23.11
N ASP A 421 1.07 0.88 -22.78
CA ASP A 421 0.98 0.10 -21.54
C ASP A 421 0.98 0.98 -20.29
N PHE A 422 0.33 0.51 -19.25
CA PHE A 422 0.26 1.16 -17.95
C PHE A 422 1.64 1.58 -17.42
N ASN A 423 2.65 0.70 -17.46
CA ASN A 423 4.01 0.99 -17.02
C ASN A 423 4.79 1.88 -17.99
N ALA A 424 4.36 1.97 -19.25
CA ALA A 424 4.97 2.81 -20.28
C ALA A 424 4.35 4.23 -20.37
N GLY A 425 3.52 4.63 -19.41
CA GLY A 425 2.91 5.96 -19.37
C GLY A 425 1.52 6.04 -19.96
N GLY A 426 0.85 4.91 -20.14
CA GLY A 426 -0.53 4.86 -20.64
C GLY A 426 -1.51 5.59 -19.73
N ALA A 427 -1.38 5.47 -18.43
CA ALA A 427 -2.23 6.14 -17.44
C ALA A 427 -2.22 7.66 -17.63
N ARG A 428 -3.33 8.33 -17.23
CA ARG A 428 -3.45 9.79 -17.31
C ARG A 428 -2.40 10.48 -16.47
N TYR A 429 -2.20 10.03 -15.24
CA TYR A 429 -1.30 10.60 -14.26
C TYR A 429 -0.25 9.57 -13.84
N ASN A 430 0.99 10.02 -13.68
CA ASN A 430 2.11 9.15 -13.32
C ASN A 430 3.00 9.84 -12.29
N TRP A 431 3.34 9.16 -11.19
CA TRP A 431 4.37 9.54 -10.23
C TRP A 431 4.85 8.31 -9.44
N SER A 432 5.74 8.51 -8.49
CA SER A 432 6.21 7.45 -7.60
C SER A 432 6.34 7.95 -6.17
N VAL A 433 6.17 7.06 -5.21
CA VAL A 433 6.40 7.34 -3.80
C VAL A 433 7.51 6.46 -3.25
N MET A 434 8.35 7.05 -2.38
CA MET A 434 9.46 6.38 -1.73
C MET A 434 9.34 6.51 -0.22
N ASN A 435 9.54 5.40 0.49
CA ASN A 435 9.35 5.36 1.93
C ASN A 435 10.54 5.96 2.69
N VAL A 436 10.26 6.60 3.83
CA VAL A 436 11.26 7.18 4.74
C VAL A 436 11.18 6.47 6.08
N ALA A 437 12.10 5.54 6.33
CA ALA A 437 12.15 4.73 7.54
C ALA A 437 13.07 5.34 8.60
N GLY A 438 12.66 5.29 9.87
CA GLY A 438 13.49 5.59 11.02
C GLY A 438 13.69 7.07 11.35
N LEU A 439 13.01 8.00 10.67
CA LEU A 439 13.18 9.45 10.90
C LEU A 439 12.92 9.84 12.35
N ILE A 440 11.91 9.26 13.01
CA ILE A 440 11.60 9.59 14.42
C ILE A 440 12.70 9.13 15.36
N ASN A 441 13.30 7.96 15.11
CA ASN A 441 14.46 7.50 15.88
C ASN A 441 15.66 8.44 15.72
N VAL A 442 15.86 9.01 14.52
CA VAL A 442 16.90 10.02 14.27
C VAL A 442 16.61 11.31 15.04
N ILE A 443 15.39 11.82 14.98
CA ILE A 443 14.97 13.03 15.72
C ILE A 443 15.27 12.85 17.20
N ASP A 444 14.82 11.77 17.81
CA ASP A 444 15.05 11.46 19.22
C ASP A 444 16.54 11.25 19.57
N SER A 445 17.35 10.84 18.59
CA SER A 445 18.79 10.63 18.76
C SER A 445 19.61 11.92 18.64
N MET A 446 19.10 12.91 17.90
CA MET A 446 19.79 14.21 17.74
C MET A 446 19.86 15.00 19.06
N ILE A 447 18.85 14.88 19.92
CA ILE A 447 18.80 15.61 21.19
C ILE A 447 19.94 15.22 22.15
N PRO A 448 20.22 13.93 22.44
CA PRO A 448 21.37 13.52 23.23
C PRO A 448 22.71 14.00 22.64
N ILE A 449 22.88 13.96 21.32
CA ILE A 449 24.08 14.45 20.66
C ILE A 449 24.24 15.96 20.89
N LYS A 450 23.19 16.74 20.61
CA LYS A 450 23.18 18.18 20.79
C LYS A 450 23.54 18.57 22.23
N ARG A 451 22.82 17.98 23.19
CA ARG A 451 22.96 18.33 24.61
C ARG A 451 24.28 17.83 25.21
N LEU A 452 24.56 16.53 25.11
CA LEU A 452 25.65 15.90 25.87
C LEU A 452 27.02 16.09 25.24
N ILE A 453 27.10 16.33 23.90
CA ILE A 453 28.38 16.52 23.22
C ILE A 453 28.66 18.01 22.96
N PHE A 454 27.73 18.70 22.29
CA PHE A 454 28.01 20.06 21.78
C PHE A 454 27.72 21.14 22.81
N GLU A 455 26.63 21.09 23.56
CA GLU A 455 26.27 22.15 24.51
C GLU A 455 26.91 21.96 25.87
N GLU A 456 26.64 20.85 26.54
CA GLU A 456 27.12 20.57 27.92
C GLU A 456 28.55 20.03 27.95
N LYS A 457 29.02 19.48 26.81
CA LYS A 457 30.34 18.84 26.68
C LYS A 457 30.62 17.76 27.74
N THR A 458 29.52 17.04 28.12
CA THR A 458 29.56 15.96 29.10
C THR A 458 30.40 14.79 28.60
N TYR A 459 30.36 14.50 27.31
CA TYR A 459 31.14 13.45 26.67
C TYR A 459 31.86 13.96 25.43
N ALA A 460 33.12 13.52 25.28
CA ALA A 460 33.81 13.61 23.98
C ALA A 460 33.10 12.62 22.99
N PRO A 461 33.07 12.90 21.68
CA PRO A 461 32.39 12.03 20.69
C PRO A 461 32.73 10.55 20.80
N LYS A 462 34.02 10.21 20.93
CA LYS A 462 34.46 8.81 21.09
C LYS A 462 33.91 8.15 22.37
N ALA A 463 33.95 8.83 23.49
CA ALA A 463 33.44 8.33 24.76
C ALA A 463 31.92 8.17 24.73
N PHE A 464 31.22 9.04 24.03
CA PHE A 464 29.77 8.92 23.81
C PHE A 464 29.43 7.64 23.05
N LEU A 465 30.12 7.35 21.94
CA LEU A 465 29.93 6.14 21.16
C LEU A 465 30.32 4.86 21.96
N GLU A 466 31.41 4.88 22.70
CA GLU A 466 31.81 3.76 23.56
C GLU A 466 30.73 3.43 24.61
N LYS A 467 30.15 4.46 25.25
CA LYS A 467 29.06 4.27 26.23
C LYS A 467 27.77 3.78 25.59
N LEU A 468 27.45 4.28 24.39
CA LEU A 468 26.31 3.84 23.62
C LEU A 468 26.43 2.35 23.28
N ASP A 469 27.57 1.91 22.77
CA ASP A 469 27.85 0.52 22.39
C ASP A 469 27.88 -0.43 23.60
N ALA A 470 28.44 0.04 24.72
CA ALA A 470 28.45 -0.68 25.97
C ALA A 470 27.07 -0.75 26.67
N ARG A 471 26.07 -0.02 26.15
CA ARG A 471 24.75 0.12 26.79
C ARG A 471 24.86 0.56 28.26
N ASP A 472 25.77 1.51 28.53
CA ASP A 472 26.02 2.03 29.88
C ASP A 472 24.72 2.52 30.52
N PRO A 473 24.28 1.97 31.67
CA PRO A 473 22.97 2.29 32.26
C PRO A 473 22.84 3.75 32.69
N VAL A 474 23.94 4.40 33.13
CA VAL A 474 23.93 5.81 33.51
C VAL A 474 23.76 6.68 32.29
N PHE A 475 24.51 6.42 31.24
CA PHE A 475 24.40 7.10 29.95
C PHE A 475 22.99 6.96 29.36
N LEU A 476 22.43 5.73 29.33
CA LEU A 476 21.08 5.50 28.82
C LEU A 476 20.01 6.24 29.65
N THR A 477 20.19 6.30 30.98
CA THR A 477 19.28 7.07 31.85
C THR A 477 19.36 8.57 31.54
N GLN A 478 20.55 9.11 31.26
CA GLN A 478 20.70 10.51 30.84
C GLN A 478 19.98 10.75 29.52
N CYS A 479 20.20 9.92 28.50
CA CYS A 479 19.53 10.01 27.20
C CYS A 479 17.99 9.90 27.31
N ALA A 480 17.48 9.01 28.18
CA ALA A 480 16.04 8.80 28.38
C ALA A 480 15.32 9.99 29.02
N ARG A 481 16.04 10.82 29.82
CA ARG A 481 15.48 12.01 30.48
C ARG A 481 15.36 13.22 29.55
N LEU A 482 16.06 13.19 28.43
CA LEU A 482 16.04 14.30 27.47
C LEU A 482 14.69 14.31 26.70
N PRO A 483 14.27 15.47 26.20
CA PRO A 483 13.03 15.59 25.42
C PRO A 483 12.95 14.60 24.27
N LYS A 484 11.74 14.16 23.93
CA LYS A 484 11.46 13.20 22.86
C LYS A 484 10.28 13.67 21.99
N HIS A 485 10.30 13.27 20.74
CA HIS A 485 9.19 13.48 19.81
C HIS A 485 7.89 12.88 20.38
N GLY A 486 6.79 13.59 20.16
CA GLY A 486 5.47 13.21 20.69
C GLY A 486 5.07 13.90 21.99
N ASN A 487 5.85 14.86 22.48
CA ASN A 487 5.57 15.61 23.72
C ASN A 487 5.46 17.13 23.50
N ASP A 488 5.37 17.57 22.25
CA ASP A 488 5.27 18.98 21.85
C ASP A 488 6.39 19.88 22.39
N ASP A 489 7.58 19.32 22.55
CA ASP A 489 8.76 20.07 22.98
C ASP A 489 9.27 20.96 21.84
N PRO A 490 9.47 22.27 22.05
CA PRO A 490 9.87 23.20 20.99
C PRO A 490 11.21 22.88 20.35
N GLU A 491 12.20 22.41 21.10
CA GLU A 491 13.51 22.07 20.59
C GLU A 491 13.45 20.81 19.70
N VAL A 492 12.71 19.81 20.14
CA VAL A 492 12.47 18.59 19.35
C VAL A 492 11.72 18.90 18.08
N ASN A 493 10.67 19.74 18.17
CA ASN A 493 9.88 20.18 17.02
C ASN A 493 10.71 20.96 15.98
N GLU A 494 11.65 21.80 16.43
CA GLU A 494 12.57 22.53 15.54
C GLU A 494 13.48 21.56 14.75
N ILE A 495 14.11 20.59 15.44
CA ILE A 495 14.95 19.57 14.82
C ILE A 495 14.10 18.68 13.87
N ALA A 496 12.92 18.27 14.30
CA ALA A 496 12.00 17.48 13.49
C ALA A 496 11.59 18.21 12.21
N SER A 497 11.29 19.50 12.32
CA SER A 497 10.97 20.35 11.17
C SER A 497 12.15 20.52 10.22
N ALA A 498 13.34 20.74 10.72
CA ALA A 498 14.56 20.89 9.91
C ALA A 498 14.86 19.59 9.11
N LEU A 499 14.85 18.44 9.79
CA LEU A 499 15.09 17.14 9.19
C LEU A 499 14.03 16.80 8.13
N SER A 500 12.77 16.86 8.50
CA SER A 500 11.67 16.48 7.60
C SER A 500 11.56 17.39 6.38
N LYS A 501 11.80 18.69 6.54
CA LYS A 501 11.75 19.67 5.44
C LYS A 501 12.75 19.34 4.33
N ARG A 502 13.99 19.00 4.71
CA ARG A 502 15.04 18.70 3.73
C ARG A 502 14.88 17.29 3.17
N ILE A 503 14.70 16.27 4.02
CA ILE A 503 14.57 14.88 3.58
C ILE A 503 13.35 14.71 2.67
N TYR A 504 12.16 15.16 3.08
CA TYR A 504 10.97 15.05 2.24
C TYR A 504 11.01 15.90 0.97
N GLY A 505 11.67 17.07 1.06
CA GLY A 505 11.80 17.98 -0.09
C GLY A 505 12.76 17.48 -1.15
N GLU A 506 13.70 16.59 -0.81
CA GLU A 506 14.70 16.09 -1.76
C GLU A 506 14.07 15.25 -2.87
N PHE A 507 13.11 14.40 -2.52
CA PHE A 507 12.46 13.50 -3.49
C PHE A 507 11.86 14.25 -4.68
N GLU A 508 11.21 15.39 -4.44
CA GLU A 508 10.54 16.17 -5.49
C GLU A 508 11.48 16.80 -6.53
N LYS A 509 12.79 16.85 -6.26
CA LYS A 509 13.79 17.33 -7.21
C LYS A 509 14.08 16.33 -8.32
N HIS A 510 13.63 15.08 -8.17
CA HIS A 510 13.93 13.99 -9.09
C HIS A 510 12.70 13.61 -9.89
N SER A 511 12.86 13.48 -11.22
CA SER A 511 11.84 12.98 -12.12
C SER A 511 11.79 11.45 -12.10
N CYS A 512 10.64 10.87 -12.40
CA CYS A 512 10.48 9.43 -12.53
C CYS A 512 9.83 9.03 -13.88
N THR A 513 10.31 7.95 -14.49
CA THR A 513 9.70 7.31 -15.66
C THR A 513 8.38 6.62 -15.24
N PRO A 514 7.31 6.66 -16.07
CA PRO A 514 7.23 7.25 -17.41
C PRO A 514 6.91 8.75 -17.44
N GLY A 515 6.87 9.40 -16.30
CA GLY A 515 6.62 10.82 -16.13
C GLY A 515 6.30 11.14 -14.69
N GLY A 516 6.33 12.42 -14.30
CA GLY A 516 6.08 12.86 -12.93
C GLY A 516 7.34 12.95 -12.07
N ARG A 517 7.16 12.85 -10.77
CA ARG A 517 8.21 13.05 -9.75
C ARG A 517 8.13 11.97 -8.69
N TYR A 518 9.19 11.89 -7.88
CA TYR A 518 9.16 11.14 -6.64
C TYR A 518 8.60 12.01 -5.50
N PHE A 519 7.84 11.39 -4.60
CA PHE A 519 7.38 12.00 -3.36
C PHE A 519 7.70 11.10 -2.18
N ALA A 520 7.85 11.70 -1.01
CA ALA A 520 8.01 10.95 0.21
C ALA A 520 6.68 10.28 0.61
N VAL A 521 6.80 9.10 1.20
CA VAL A 521 5.76 8.43 2.00
C VAL A 521 6.37 8.05 3.35
N SER A 522 5.60 8.06 4.39
CA SER A 522 6.01 7.57 5.72
C SER A 522 4.98 6.57 6.22
N ASN A 523 4.96 5.43 5.54
CA ASN A 523 4.25 4.23 5.94
C ASN A 523 5.28 3.10 6.06
N GLN A 524 5.39 2.44 7.16
CA GLN A 524 6.48 1.47 7.31
C GLN A 524 6.03 0.04 7.00
N PHE A 525 4.76 -0.19 6.68
CA PHE A 525 4.22 -1.54 6.54
C PHE A 525 4.67 -2.42 7.72
N THR A 526 5.39 -3.53 7.48
CA THR A 526 6.11 -4.33 8.47
C THR A 526 7.63 -4.15 8.35
N THR A 527 8.09 -3.36 7.39
CA THR A 527 9.51 -3.22 7.03
C THR A 527 10.34 -2.50 8.10
N TYR A 528 9.70 -1.78 9.03
CA TYR A 528 10.41 -1.14 10.14
C TYR A 528 11.12 -2.13 11.08
N GLU A 529 10.69 -3.40 11.13
CA GLU A 529 11.42 -4.47 11.81
C GLU A 529 12.72 -4.79 11.06
N ILE A 530 12.61 -5.08 9.76
CA ILE A 530 13.76 -5.41 8.91
C ILE A 530 14.73 -4.24 8.81
N ALA A 531 14.21 -3.02 8.69
CA ALA A 531 15.00 -1.79 8.67
C ALA A 531 15.85 -1.63 9.93
N GLY A 532 15.35 -2.09 11.07
CA GLY A 532 16.07 -2.06 12.34
C GLY A 532 17.25 -3.02 12.41
N PHE A 533 17.21 -4.16 11.71
CA PHE A 533 18.23 -5.23 11.84
C PHE A 533 19.65 -4.75 11.53
N GLY A 534 19.80 -3.88 10.52
CA GLY A 534 21.09 -3.33 10.11
C GLY A 534 21.58 -2.14 10.93
N VAL A 535 20.79 -1.61 11.86
CA VAL A 535 21.07 -0.40 12.63
C VAL A 535 21.60 -0.77 14.03
N ASN A 536 22.76 -0.25 14.41
CA ASN A 536 23.31 -0.45 15.75
C ASN A 536 22.45 0.25 16.83
N ALA A 537 22.85 0.16 18.10
CA ALA A 537 22.22 0.92 19.16
C ALA A 537 22.24 2.42 18.86
N THR A 538 21.12 3.12 19.11
CA THR A 538 20.96 4.53 18.79
C THR A 538 20.79 5.39 20.05
N PRO A 539 21.22 6.66 20.07
CA PRO A 539 21.19 7.55 21.24
C PRO A 539 19.80 7.78 21.81
N ASP A 540 18.74 7.55 21.03
CA ASP A 540 17.35 7.57 21.51
C ASP A 540 17.04 6.45 22.53
N GLY A 541 17.94 5.49 22.72
CA GLY A 541 17.84 4.38 23.66
C GLY A 541 17.43 3.04 23.01
N ARG A 542 17.24 3.00 21.67
CA ARG A 542 16.91 1.77 20.93
C ARG A 542 18.09 0.80 20.93
N ASP A 543 17.83 -0.47 21.12
CA ASP A 543 18.84 -1.55 21.06
C ASP A 543 19.22 -1.87 19.61
N LYS A 544 20.45 -2.39 19.43
CA LYS A 544 20.92 -2.91 18.14
C LYS A 544 19.93 -3.94 17.60
N GLY A 545 19.55 -3.79 16.33
CA GLY A 545 18.67 -4.72 15.64
C GLY A 545 17.18 -4.64 16.03
N ALA A 546 16.80 -3.81 16.99
CA ALA A 546 15.40 -3.62 17.36
C ALA A 546 14.61 -2.91 16.24
N PRO A 547 13.28 -3.09 16.15
CA PRO A 547 12.45 -2.36 15.19
C PRO A 547 12.64 -0.83 15.31
N LEU A 548 12.51 -0.14 14.17
CA LEU A 548 12.42 1.32 14.12
C LEU A 548 11.00 1.77 14.49
N CYS A 549 10.76 3.08 14.54
CA CYS A 549 9.41 3.63 14.70
C CYS A 549 8.57 3.32 13.45
N ASP A 550 7.31 2.91 13.64
CA ASP A 550 6.43 2.41 12.59
C ASP A 550 5.68 3.50 11.81
N SER A 551 5.81 4.75 12.22
CA SER A 551 5.01 5.86 11.70
C SER A 551 5.64 7.22 11.98
N CYS A 552 4.87 8.29 11.79
CA CYS A 552 5.25 9.66 12.16
C CYS A 552 4.99 9.97 13.65
N GLY A 553 4.37 9.06 14.39
CA GLY A 553 4.10 9.21 15.82
C GLY A 553 5.35 9.03 16.70
N ALA A 554 5.18 9.13 18.01
CA ALA A 554 6.25 8.90 18.97
C ALA A 554 6.79 7.46 18.90
N VAL A 555 8.06 7.28 19.19
CA VAL A 555 8.58 5.94 19.49
C VAL A 555 7.83 5.39 20.71
N TYR A 556 7.49 4.13 20.66
CA TYR A 556 6.56 3.44 21.55
C TYR A 556 6.71 3.82 23.03
N GLY A 557 5.62 4.32 23.60
CA GLY A 557 5.54 4.68 25.03
C GLY A 557 6.37 5.90 25.47
N ARG A 558 6.89 6.70 24.53
CA ARG A 558 7.67 7.93 24.87
C ARG A 558 6.82 9.19 24.92
N ASP A 559 5.60 9.17 24.40
CA ASP A 559 4.60 10.22 24.47
C ASP A 559 3.94 10.27 25.86
N LYS A 560 4.34 11.24 26.69
CA LYS A 560 3.93 11.37 28.08
C LYS A 560 2.94 12.52 28.34
N GLU A 561 2.88 13.49 27.40
CA GLU A 561 2.10 14.72 27.56
C GLU A 561 0.69 14.63 26.94
N GLY A 562 0.27 13.40 26.58
CA GLY A 562 -1.07 13.11 26.07
C GLY A 562 -1.23 13.21 24.56
N PRO A 563 -2.44 12.84 24.04
CA PRO A 563 -2.64 12.68 22.60
C PRO A 563 -2.55 13.99 21.81
N THR A 564 -2.94 15.11 22.40
CA THR A 564 -2.86 16.41 21.72
C THR A 564 -1.40 16.83 21.50
N ALA A 565 -0.54 16.65 22.50
CA ALA A 565 0.89 16.95 22.39
C ALA A 565 1.57 16.04 21.35
N MET A 566 1.20 14.75 21.34
CA MET A 566 1.71 13.79 20.35
C MET A 566 1.31 14.22 18.92
N LEU A 567 0.05 14.56 18.68
CA LEU A 567 -0.43 15.00 17.37
C LEU A 567 0.15 16.36 16.96
N SER A 568 0.38 17.28 17.91
CA SER A 568 1.09 18.54 17.66
C SER A 568 2.53 18.31 17.20
N SER A 569 3.27 17.43 17.86
CA SER A 569 4.62 17.05 17.44
C SER A 569 4.63 16.49 16.00
N VAL A 570 3.69 15.62 15.67
CA VAL A 570 3.55 15.06 14.31
C VAL A 570 3.25 16.15 13.29
N ALA A 571 2.37 17.12 13.60
CA ALA A 571 2.03 18.22 12.72
C ALA A 571 3.24 19.12 12.36
N ASN A 572 4.30 19.13 13.20
CA ASN A 572 5.54 19.86 12.96
C ASN A 572 6.49 19.17 11.94
N LEU A 573 6.16 17.97 11.45
CA LEU A 573 7.00 17.20 10.50
C LEU A 573 6.86 17.63 9.03
N ASN A 574 6.40 18.82 8.71
CA ASN A 574 6.20 19.26 7.31
C ASN A 574 5.38 18.24 6.48
N LEU A 575 4.33 17.68 7.06
CA LEU A 575 3.54 16.57 6.48
C LEU A 575 3.00 16.88 5.08
N HIS A 576 2.72 18.14 4.78
CA HIS A 576 2.30 18.59 3.46
C HIS A 576 3.27 18.19 2.34
N LYS A 577 4.54 17.89 2.65
CA LYS A 577 5.53 17.40 1.69
C LYS A 577 5.45 15.89 1.46
N VAL A 578 4.71 15.16 2.27
CA VAL A 578 4.60 13.71 2.21
C VAL A 578 3.35 13.33 1.41
N LEU A 579 3.39 13.58 0.10
CA LEU A 579 2.23 13.33 -0.78
C LEU A 579 1.92 11.83 -0.93
N GLY A 580 2.86 10.95 -0.57
CA GLY A 580 2.64 9.50 -0.48
C GLY A 580 1.87 9.05 0.77
N THR A 581 1.56 9.93 1.67
CA THR A 581 0.87 9.83 2.97
C THR A 581 1.81 9.62 4.17
N PRO A 582 1.74 10.50 5.16
CA PRO A 582 2.39 10.32 6.46
C PRO A 582 1.46 9.57 7.42
N VAL A 583 1.75 8.32 7.71
CA VAL A 583 0.96 7.50 8.63
C VAL A 583 1.15 7.97 10.07
N THR A 584 0.05 8.14 10.80
CA THR A 584 0.05 8.44 12.23
C THR A 584 -0.79 7.43 12.99
N ASN A 585 -0.14 6.64 13.85
CA ASN A 585 -0.77 5.63 14.69
C ASN A 585 -1.05 6.17 16.09
N ILE A 586 -2.30 6.01 16.57
CA ILE A 586 -2.64 6.22 17.99
C ILE A 586 -3.42 5.02 18.53
N ARG A 587 -3.38 4.85 19.86
CA ARG A 587 -4.25 3.90 20.55
C ARG A 587 -5.21 4.66 21.44
N ILE A 588 -6.51 4.48 21.23
CA ILE A 588 -7.58 5.08 22.02
C ILE A 588 -8.41 3.95 22.61
N SER A 589 -8.57 3.94 23.94
CA SER A 589 -9.41 2.91 24.58
C SER A 589 -10.85 3.00 24.06
N ARG A 590 -11.55 1.85 23.93
CA ARG A 590 -12.95 1.81 23.45
C ARG A 590 -13.86 2.73 24.28
N LYS A 591 -13.58 2.86 25.57
CA LYS A 591 -14.33 3.75 26.48
C LYS A 591 -14.22 5.22 26.06
N ASN A 592 -13.06 5.62 25.59
CA ASN A 592 -12.74 7.02 25.27
C ASN A 592 -13.05 7.40 23.80
N LEU A 593 -13.25 6.39 22.91
CA LEU A 593 -13.56 6.63 21.48
C LEU A 593 -14.68 7.66 21.27
N PRO A 594 -15.87 7.56 21.94
CA PRO A 594 -16.97 8.48 21.67
C PRO A 594 -16.68 9.94 22.02
N THR A 595 -15.75 10.19 22.95
CA THR A 595 -15.42 11.52 23.43
C THR A 595 -14.17 12.10 22.78
N LEU A 596 -13.18 11.26 22.45
CA LEU A 596 -11.87 11.71 21.97
C LEU A 596 -11.73 11.68 20.44
N LEU A 597 -12.31 10.70 19.75
CA LEU A 597 -11.99 10.45 18.35
C LEU A 597 -12.22 11.67 17.45
N LYS A 598 -13.46 12.15 17.39
CA LYS A 598 -13.83 13.27 16.50
C LYS A 598 -13.05 14.56 16.81
N PRO A 599 -12.94 15.00 18.10
CA PRO A 599 -12.11 16.16 18.45
C PRO A 599 -10.64 16.01 18.08
N LEU A 600 -10.03 14.83 18.32
CA LEU A 600 -8.63 14.60 18.00
C LEU A 600 -8.39 14.60 16.48
N VAL A 601 -9.25 13.93 15.71
CA VAL A 601 -9.14 13.92 14.23
C VAL A 601 -9.26 15.35 13.70
N LYS A 602 -10.29 16.09 14.10
CA LYS A 602 -10.50 17.48 13.63
C LYS A 602 -9.37 18.40 14.05
N GLY A 603 -8.99 18.40 15.31
CA GLY A 603 -7.89 19.23 15.82
C GLY A 603 -6.55 18.92 15.13
N PHE A 604 -6.25 17.64 14.93
CA PHE A 604 -5.04 17.25 14.21
C PHE A 604 -5.05 17.74 12.76
N PHE A 605 -6.18 17.62 12.08
CA PHE A 605 -6.31 18.07 10.70
C PHE A 605 -6.26 19.60 10.55
N GLU A 606 -6.76 20.35 11.52
CA GLU A 606 -6.61 21.80 11.60
C GLU A 606 -5.14 22.22 11.81
N MET A 607 -4.36 21.44 12.56
CA MET A 607 -2.91 21.65 12.73
C MET A 607 -2.08 21.28 11.49
N GLY A 608 -2.68 20.68 10.46
CA GLY A 608 -1.98 20.25 9.25
C GLY A 608 -1.67 18.76 9.20
N GLY A 609 -2.27 17.97 10.09
CA GLY A 609 -2.24 16.49 10.00
C GLY A 609 -2.91 16.00 8.73
N MET A 610 -2.37 14.95 8.13
CA MET A 610 -2.88 14.39 6.87
C MET A 610 -3.63 13.09 7.06
N GLN A 611 -3.14 12.18 7.93
CA GLN A 611 -3.72 10.86 8.13
C GLN A 611 -3.63 10.46 9.60
N LEU A 612 -4.70 9.85 10.12
CA LEU A 612 -4.74 9.28 11.47
C LEU A 612 -5.40 7.91 11.45
N GLN A 613 -4.78 6.92 12.06
CA GLN A 613 -5.36 5.59 12.24
C GLN A 613 -5.33 5.17 13.70
N VAL A 614 -6.38 4.45 14.12
CA VAL A 614 -6.67 4.16 15.53
C VAL A 614 -6.69 2.66 15.78
N THR A 615 -5.95 2.22 16.79
CA THR A 615 -6.12 0.90 17.42
C THR A 615 -6.95 1.08 18.68
N SER A 616 -8.02 0.30 18.83
CA SER A 616 -8.93 0.37 19.99
C SER A 616 -8.77 -0.78 20.99
N ALA A 617 -7.90 -1.75 20.70
CA ALA A 617 -7.57 -2.83 21.63
C ALA A 617 -6.82 -2.30 22.84
N SER A 618 -7.24 -2.68 24.05
CA SER A 618 -6.54 -2.29 25.28
C SER A 618 -5.23 -3.05 25.45
N LYS A 619 -4.35 -2.53 26.31
CA LYS A 619 -3.09 -3.20 26.63
C LYS A 619 -3.33 -4.57 27.27
N GLU A 620 -4.34 -4.68 28.13
CA GLU A 620 -4.73 -5.93 28.79
C GLU A 620 -5.20 -6.95 27.76
N GLU A 621 -6.01 -6.56 26.78
CA GLU A 621 -6.48 -7.42 25.69
C GLU A 621 -5.33 -7.92 24.82
N LEU A 622 -4.37 -7.04 24.48
CA LEU A 622 -3.17 -7.41 23.72
C LEU A 622 -2.27 -8.39 24.48
N LEU A 623 -2.10 -8.19 25.79
CA LEU A 623 -1.34 -9.10 26.67
C LEU A 623 -2.06 -10.44 26.83
N ASP A 624 -3.39 -10.45 26.94
CA ASP A 624 -4.18 -11.70 26.98
C ASP A 624 -4.10 -12.45 25.65
N ALA A 625 -4.14 -11.73 24.51
CA ALA A 625 -3.97 -12.30 23.18
C ALA A 625 -2.56 -12.90 22.96
N LEU A 626 -1.53 -12.30 23.58
CA LEU A 626 -0.18 -12.88 23.54
C LEU A 626 -0.11 -14.21 24.29
N LYS A 627 -0.84 -14.32 25.41
CA LYS A 627 -0.86 -15.51 26.26
C LYS A 627 -1.80 -16.61 25.75
N TYR A 628 -2.94 -16.22 25.17
CA TYR A 628 -4.02 -17.12 24.71
C TYR A 628 -4.44 -16.77 23.27
N PRO A 629 -3.55 -16.96 22.28
CA PRO A 629 -3.81 -16.53 20.91
C PRO A 629 -5.06 -17.15 20.28
N GLU A 630 -5.43 -18.37 20.68
CA GLU A 630 -6.61 -19.08 20.22
C GLU A 630 -7.95 -18.43 20.65
N LYS A 631 -7.93 -17.58 21.68
CA LYS A 631 -9.12 -16.82 22.11
C LYS A 631 -9.29 -15.50 21.37
N HIS A 632 -8.24 -15.07 20.69
CA HIS A 632 -8.15 -13.75 20.06
C HIS A 632 -7.77 -13.84 18.58
N GLU A 633 -8.22 -14.88 17.86
CA GLU A 633 -7.89 -15.12 16.46
C GLU A 633 -8.32 -13.96 15.55
N HIS A 634 -9.36 -13.23 15.94
CA HIS A 634 -9.92 -12.11 15.17
C HIS A 634 -9.52 -10.73 15.71
N LEU A 635 -8.57 -10.66 16.65
CA LEU A 635 -8.10 -9.39 17.17
C LEU A 635 -7.27 -8.66 16.09
N ILE A 636 -7.74 -7.49 15.70
CA ILE A 636 -7.15 -6.69 14.63
C ILE A 636 -6.52 -5.43 15.24
N VAL A 637 -5.33 -5.08 14.75
CA VAL A 637 -4.59 -3.88 15.16
C VAL A 637 -4.10 -3.11 13.93
N ARG A 638 -3.85 -1.81 14.09
CA ARG A 638 -3.20 -0.98 13.06
C ARG A 638 -1.69 -1.05 13.23
N ILE A 639 -1.00 -1.27 12.12
CA ILE A 639 0.45 -1.17 12.00
C ILE A 639 0.80 -0.19 10.88
N GLY A 640 1.99 -0.16 10.37
CA GLY A 640 2.52 0.84 9.45
C GLY A 640 1.69 1.12 8.17
N GLY A 641 0.43 1.54 8.30
CA GLY A 641 -0.44 1.95 7.19
C GLY A 641 -1.67 1.06 6.95
N PHE A 642 -1.79 -0.09 7.60
CA PHE A 642 -2.89 -1.06 7.36
C PHE A 642 -3.33 -1.78 8.63
N ALA A 643 -4.42 -2.53 8.54
CA ALA A 643 -4.92 -3.39 9.61
C ALA A 643 -4.40 -4.83 9.45
N GLU A 644 -3.97 -5.47 10.55
CA GLU A 644 -3.53 -6.87 10.55
C GLU A 644 -4.07 -7.61 11.77
N TYR A 645 -4.25 -8.94 11.63
CA TYR A 645 -4.51 -9.79 12.77
C TYR A 645 -3.32 -9.82 13.71
N PHE A 646 -3.53 -9.47 14.98
CA PHE A 646 -2.46 -9.40 15.96
C PHE A 646 -1.64 -10.70 16.04
N ASN A 647 -2.32 -11.84 15.92
CA ASN A 647 -1.66 -13.15 16.00
C ASN A 647 -0.71 -13.46 14.83
N ARG A 648 -0.88 -12.80 13.67
CA ARG A 648 0.01 -12.97 12.50
C ARG A 648 1.30 -12.15 12.57
N LEU A 649 1.37 -11.18 13.48
CA LEU A 649 2.55 -10.34 13.65
C LEU A 649 3.71 -11.13 14.26
N SER A 650 4.94 -10.75 13.92
CA SER A 650 6.14 -11.25 14.58
C SER A 650 6.14 -10.88 16.08
N PRO A 651 6.89 -11.57 16.93
CA PRO A 651 7.01 -11.22 18.34
C PRO A 651 7.47 -9.77 18.57
N ALA A 652 8.40 -9.27 17.74
CA ALA A 652 8.90 -7.91 17.85
C ALA A 652 7.81 -6.90 17.49
N LEU A 653 7.05 -7.12 16.40
CA LEU A 653 5.95 -6.25 16.00
C LEU A 653 4.79 -6.27 17.01
N LYS A 654 4.47 -7.42 17.60
CA LYS A 654 3.50 -7.51 18.71
C LYS A 654 3.89 -6.61 19.86
N GLN A 655 5.17 -6.65 20.25
CA GLN A 655 5.69 -5.84 21.35
C GLN A 655 5.55 -4.33 21.05
N THR A 656 5.85 -3.88 19.83
CA THR A 656 5.70 -2.48 19.47
C THR A 656 4.25 -1.98 19.62
N VAL A 657 3.26 -2.83 19.24
CA VAL A 657 1.84 -2.49 19.39
C VAL A 657 1.43 -2.44 20.88
N ILE A 658 1.92 -3.37 21.70
CA ILE A 658 1.64 -3.41 23.14
C ILE A 658 2.21 -2.17 23.87
N GLU A 659 3.38 -1.71 23.45
CA GLU A 659 4.08 -0.58 24.07
C GLU A 659 3.54 0.80 23.68
N ARG A 660 2.72 0.92 22.64
CA ARG A 660 2.07 2.21 22.30
C ARG A 660 1.27 2.73 23.50
N THR A 661 1.38 4.04 23.72
CA THR A 661 0.58 4.72 24.76
C THR A 661 -0.92 4.56 24.47
N GLU A 662 -1.70 4.25 25.49
CA GLU A 662 -3.16 4.16 25.43
C GLU A 662 -3.78 5.42 26.03
N TYR A 663 -4.64 6.06 25.24
CA TYR A 663 -5.36 7.27 25.62
C TYR A 663 -6.83 7.02 26.00
#